data_9159b15a1e11483d87a70048e8caf86d
#
_entry.id   9159b15a1e11483d87a70048e8caf86d
#
_cell.length_a   1.000
_cell.length_b   1.000
_cell.length_c   1.000
_cell.angle_alpha   90.00
_cell.angle_beta   90.00
_cell.angle_gamma   90.00
#
_symmetry.space_group_name_H-M   'P 1'
#
loop_
_entity.id
_entity.type
_entity.pdbx_description
1 polymer ?
#
loop_
_entity_poly.entity_id
_entity_poly.type
_entity_poly.pdbx_seq_one_letter_code
_entity_poly.pdbx_strand_id
1 'polypeptide(L)'
;MTFTPTQKELFNKNIEALSNLFLKESLKEIQSSKFELILGKDNLDINLKDTSIKNNGGGYNENLLYQDPIKELQTMLNTYNDKYLLYPVLYFYGFGNGILFKALLQNKNHQHIVVFEKDIEIIWIMFHILDFSHELQNSRLMILQTSSLDIEFFSNFCSSKPFFQFSRIYFLELMSHYYERFHEDILGLNKKLAENFKNSIVFHGNDPLDALQGIEQFVYNLPQMITHPSYKELLSKRKGISDTAIIVSTGPSLTKQLPLLKKYANKATIFCADSSYPILAKHDIKPDYVLSLERIPLTSEFFNNDFGEFDKDIVFVCAGVVHPKTIEYLKNKTFIITQKVLAFPYYINLKNFCYAAVGFSVAHMAYEFATHLSHKNIIFIGQDLAYAKDGFSHTKDYKNLDKHEGHFQRDKGKFQCLAYGGDGKAESSEVWTMFRFFLQDTISRNIISTTYNCTEGGARIEGTIEKPFLWACENLLDKDLNKPFEKLEPLSLNKQNEFLLKAYYKVYQSIKHCRDFSKILSNDFENIQSVYLSLNEKEEDINLAIKKIDEFKNKLENIKQMQDLYEILSPLLIQFELNLAKIYVLNPKTKEDAFNKSILWIKEHLEFMELVYGHIKAQENALIKNILPLEEKLKERKLDKWMERVRR
;
A
#
# COMPACT_ATOMS: atom_id res chain seq x y z
N MET A 1 34.78 -17.25 -23.68
CA MET A 1 34.25 -18.61 -23.43
C MET A 1 33.50 -19.06 -24.67
N THR A 2 33.72 -20.28 -25.16
CA THR A 2 33.06 -20.79 -26.39
C THR A 2 32.16 -21.96 -26.00
N PHE A 3 30.87 -21.84 -26.26
CA PHE A 3 29.89 -22.88 -25.93
C PHE A 3 29.63 -23.78 -27.15
N THR A 4 29.39 -25.09 -26.89
CA THR A 4 28.99 -26.08 -27.90
C THR A 4 27.60 -25.78 -28.45
N PRO A 5 27.21 -26.34 -29.61
CA PRO A 5 25.85 -26.19 -30.15
C PRO A 5 24.77 -26.63 -29.13
N THR A 6 24.95 -27.73 -28.44
CA THR A 6 24.02 -28.27 -27.41
C THR A 6 23.87 -27.26 -26.24
N GLN A 7 24.96 -26.65 -25.78
CA GLN A 7 24.93 -25.65 -24.73
C GLN A 7 24.17 -24.38 -25.17
N LYS A 8 24.34 -23.96 -26.42
CA LYS A 8 23.58 -22.82 -26.99
C LYS A 8 22.08 -23.12 -27.12
N GLU A 9 21.73 -24.34 -27.47
CA GLU A 9 20.35 -24.79 -27.52
C GLU A 9 19.73 -24.78 -26.10
N LEU A 10 20.47 -25.24 -25.09
CA LEU A 10 20.07 -25.21 -23.71
C LEU A 10 19.86 -23.76 -23.20
N PHE A 11 20.77 -22.84 -23.53
CA PHE A 11 20.62 -21.43 -23.24
C PHE A 11 19.33 -20.87 -23.84
N ASN A 12 19.05 -21.12 -25.12
CA ASN A 12 17.84 -20.66 -25.77
C ASN A 12 16.58 -21.20 -25.08
N LYS A 13 16.58 -22.47 -24.68
CA LYS A 13 15.47 -23.08 -23.94
C LYS A 13 15.21 -22.40 -22.59
N ASN A 14 16.24 -22.09 -21.84
CA ASN A 14 16.14 -21.34 -20.58
C ASN A 14 15.63 -19.89 -20.82
N ILE A 15 16.15 -19.22 -21.85
CA ILE A 15 15.75 -17.88 -22.23
C ILE A 15 14.28 -17.81 -22.66
N GLU A 16 13.78 -18.79 -23.41
CA GLU A 16 12.37 -18.85 -23.80
C GLU A 16 11.45 -18.99 -22.60
N ALA A 17 11.86 -19.77 -21.59
CA ALA A 17 11.11 -19.99 -20.36
C ALA A 17 11.15 -18.81 -19.39
N LEU A 18 12.06 -17.86 -19.58
CA LEU A 18 12.22 -16.71 -18.69
C LEU A 18 11.10 -15.68 -18.91
N SER A 19 10.33 -15.37 -17.86
CA SER A 19 9.22 -14.40 -17.90
C SER A 19 9.67 -12.93 -17.82
N ASN A 20 10.83 -12.65 -17.19
CA ASN A 20 11.38 -11.31 -17.08
C ASN A 20 11.98 -10.84 -18.40
N LEU A 21 11.25 -9.99 -19.13
CA LEU A 21 11.65 -9.52 -20.46
C LEU A 21 12.95 -8.70 -20.44
N PHE A 22 13.15 -7.87 -19.41
CA PHE A 22 14.36 -7.06 -19.29
C PHE A 22 15.60 -7.94 -19.12
N LEU A 23 15.56 -8.88 -18.18
CA LEU A 23 16.66 -9.82 -17.98
C LEU A 23 16.88 -10.70 -19.22
N LYS A 24 15.81 -11.11 -19.87
CA LYS A 24 15.87 -11.90 -21.11
C LYS A 24 16.66 -11.21 -22.22
N GLU A 25 16.38 -9.94 -22.46
CA GLU A 25 17.10 -9.16 -23.48
C GLU A 25 18.55 -8.88 -23.05
N SER A 26 18.77 -8.50 -21.78
CA SER A 26 20.12 -8.28 -21.25
C SER A 26 21.01 -9.53 -21.37
N LEU A 27 20.47 -10.73 -21.14
CA LEU A 27 21.23 -11.98 -21.28
C LEU A 27 21.58 -12.29 -22.73
N LYS A 28 20.73 -11.95 -23.71
CA LYS A 28 21.01 -12.14 -25.14
C LYS A 28 22.12 -11.23 -25.66
N GLU A 29 22.31 -10.05 -25.07
CA GLU A 29 23.33 -9.08 -25.47
C GLU A 29 24.74 -9.45 -25.00
N ILE A 30 24.88 -10.40 -24.04
CA ILE A 30 26.19 -10.80 -23.52
C ILE A 30 26.96 -11.58 -24.58
N GLN A 31 28.12 -11.08 -24.96
CA GLN A 31 29.04 -11.73 -25.93
C GLN A 31 30.28 -12.30 -25.28
N SER A 32 30.69 -11.79 -24.13
CA SER A 32 31.87 -12.21 -23.39
C SER A 32 31.60 -12.08 -21.88
N SER A 33 32.34 -12.83 -21.08
CA SER A 33 32.22 -12.79 -19.62
C SER A 33 33.58 -12.61 -18.97
N LYS A 34 33.59 -11.91 -17.84
CA LYS A 34 34.73 -11.82 -16.93
C LYS A 34 34.97 -13.10 -16.13
N PHE A 35 34.03 -14.03 -16.17
CA PHE A 35 34.15 -15.30 -15.45
C PHE A 35 34.77 -16.40 -16.28
N GLU A 36 35.60 -17.20 -15.62
CA GLU A 36 36.15 -18.44 -16.11
C GLU A 36 35.38 -19.60 -15.45
N LEU A 37 34.87 -20.54 -16.26
CA LEU A 37 34.19 -21.74 -15.78
C LEU A 37 35.23 -22.79 -15.36
N ILE A 38 35.11 -23.26 -14.13
CA ILE A 38 35.93 -24.32 -13.57
C ILE A 38 35.04 -25.56 -13.34
N LEU A 39 35.37 -26.66 -14.01
CA LEU A 39 34.69 -27.92 -13.86
C LEU A 39 35.62 -28.90 -13.09
N GLY A 40 35.11 -29.40 -11.98
CA GLY A 40 35.81 -30.41 -11.17
C GLY A 40 35.64 -31.82 -11.70
N LYS A 41 35.83 -32.79 -10.82
CA LYS A 41 35.75 -34.23 -11.17
C LYS A 41 34.32 -34.75 -11.23
N ASP A 42 33.40 -34.09 -10.56
CA ASP A 42 32.00 -34.44 -10.48
C ASP A 42 31.19 -33.40 -11.29
N ASN A 43 30.09 -33.83 -11.92
CA ASN A 43 29.16 -32.94 -12.65
C ASN A 43 28.51 -31.89 -11.75
N LEU A 44 28.57 -32.06 -10.45
CA LEU A 44 28.09 -31.06 -9.45
C LEU A 44 29.21 -30.13 -8.96
N ASP A 45 30.47 -30.43 -9.31
CA ASP A 45 31.63 -29.60 -8.95
C ASP A 45 31.84 -28.54 -10.01
N ILE A 46 30.94 -27.53 -9.99
CA ILE A 46 30.95 -26.41 -10.91
C ILE A 46 31.27 -25.13 -10.12
N ASN A 47 32.31 -24.40 -10.53
CA ASN A 47 32.72 -23.17 -9.94
C ASN A 47 32.92 -22.08 -11.01
N LEU A 48 32.89 -20.84 -10.62
CA LEU A 48 33.21 -19.69 -11.45
C LEU A 48 34.32 -18.86 -10.78
N LYS A 49 35.26 -18.38 -11.60
CA LYS A 49 36.34 -17.50 -11.18
C LYS A 49 36.23 -16.16 -11.87
N ASP A 50 36.08 -15.10 -11.11
CA ASP A 50 36.09 -13.72 -11.62
C ASP A 50 37.54 -13.32 -11.94
N THR A 51 37.85 -13.19 -13.23
CA THR A 51 39.19 -12.85 -13.70
C THR A 51 39.50 -11.36 -13.58
N SER A 52 38.52 -10.52 -13.31
CA SER A 52 38.71 -9.08 -13.09
C SER A 52 39.30 -8.77 -11.71
N ILE A 53 39.27 -9.75 -10.79
CA ILE A 53 39.72 -9.59 -9.41
C ILE A 53 41.13 -10.16 -9.26
N LYS A 54 42.04 -9.33 -8.74
CA LYS A 54 43.40 -9.79 -8.37
C LYS A 54 43.35 -10.45 -7.01
N ASN A 55 43.87 -11.67 -6.94
CA ASN A 55 43.97 -12.41 -5.67
C ASN A 55 45.10 -11.79 -4.82
N ASN A 56 44.81 -11.30 -3.64
CA ASN A 56 45.79 -10.60 -2.77
C ASN A 56 46.60 -11.52 -1.88
N GLY A 57 46.58 -12.87 -2.09
CA GLY A 57 47.49 -13.82 -1.44
C GLY A 57 47.14 -14.17 0.02
N GLY A 58 46.00 -13.78 0.53
CA GLY A 58 45.43 -14.33 1.78
C GLY A 58 44.85 -15.72 1.55
N GLY A 59 44.79 -16.55 2.56
CA GLY A 59 44.34 -17.96 2.47
C GLY A 59 42.91 -18.20 1.95
N TYR A 60 42.24 -17.17 1.46
CA TYR A 60 40.90 -17.16 0.88
C TYR A 60 40.95 -16.61 -0.56
N ASN A 61 40.40 -17.39 -1.50
CA ASN A 61 40.37 -16.96 -2.91
C ASN A 61 39.15 -16.06 -3.17
N GLU A 62 39.30 -14.75 -3.02
CA GLU A 62 38.22 -13.76 -3.17
C GLU A 62 37.58 -13.74 -4.56
N ASN A 63 38.29 -14.26 -5.58
CA ASN A 63 37.80 -14.28 -6.96
C ASN A 63 37.04 -15.56 -7.33
N LEU A 64 36.88 -16.52 -6.41
CA LEU A 64 36.09 -17.72 -6.63
C LEU A 64 34.67 -17.54 -6.10
N LEU A 65 33.70 -18.10 -6.82
CA LEU A 65 32.31 -18.08 -6.41
C LEU A 65 32.08 -18.92 -5.13
N TYR A 66 32.80 -20.05 -5.02
CA TYR A 66 32.89 -20.92 -3.84
C TYR A 66 34.32 -21.28 -3.55
N GLN A 67 34.68 -21.51 -2.31
CA GLN A 67 35.98 -22.13 -1.97
C GLN A 67 35.96 -23.64 -2.23
N ASP A 68 34.84 -24.27 -1.86
CA ASP A 68 34.56 -25.71 -2.09
C ASP A 68 33.05 -25.83 -2.44
N PRO A 69 32.70 -25.86 -3.74
CA PRO A 69 31.29 -25.85 -4.17
C PRO A 69 30.48 -26.97 -3.56
N ILE A 70 31.01 -28.19 -3.56
CA ILE A 70 30.27 -29.38 -3.06
C ILE A 70 29.99 -29.26 -1.57
N LYS A 71 30.98 -28.90 -0.78
CA LYS A 71 30.86 -28.79 0.69
C LYS A 71 29.95 -27.67 1.10
N GLU A 72 30.10 -26.50 0.49
CA GLU A 72 29.27 -25.29 0.80
C GLU A 72 27.80 -25.55 0.45
N LEU A 73 27.51 -26.03 -0.77
CA LEU A 73 26.16 -26.33 -1.21
C LEU A 73 25.51 -27.46 -0.41
N GLN A 74 26.28 -28.50 -0.04
CA GLN A 74 25.77 -29.58 0.81
C GLN A 74 25.39 -29.05 2.21
N THR A 75 26.20 -28.18 2.77
CA THR A 75 25.91 -27.54 4.07
C THR A 75 24.63 -26.71 4.02
N MET A 76 24.48 -25.90 2.97
CA MET A 76 23.26 -25.16 2.75
C MET A 76 22.03 -26.07 2.56
N LEU A 77 22.14 -27.07 1.70
CA LEU A 77 21.06 -28.03 1.44
C LEU A 77 20.62 -28.76 2.72
N ASN A 78 21.54 -29.15 3.57
CA ASN A 78 21.21 -29.77 4.85
C ASN A 78 20.43 -28.83 5.76
N THR A 79 20.83 -27.56 5.83
CA THR A 79 20.13 -26.55 6.61
C THR A 79 18.70 -26.29 6.08
N TYR A 80 18.54 -26.22 4.76
CA TYR A 80 17.25 -26.02 4.14
C TYR A 80 16.31 -27.22 4.27
N ASN A 81 16.82 -28.42 4.18
CA ASN A 81 16.06 -29.67 4.39
C ASN A 81 15.69 -29.92 5.86
N ASP A 82 16.36 -29.26 6.79
CA ASP A 82 16.02 -29.32 8.21
C ASP A 82 15.19 -28.14 8.69
N LYS A 83 15.79 -26.97 8.77
CA LYS A 83 15.19 -25.77 9.38
C LYS A 83 14.13 -25.13 8.48
N TYR A 84 14.34 -25.11 7.17
CA TYR A 84 13.49 -24.37 6.22
C TYR A 84 12.65 -25.28 5.33
N LEU A 85 12.49 -26.56 5.69
CA LEU A 85 11.79 -27.59 4.91
C LEU A 85 10.38 -27.18 4.47
N LEU A 86 9.64 -26.47 5.32
CA LEU A 86 8.25 -26.08 5.10
C LEU A 86 8.07 -24.64 4.62
N TYR A 87 9.15 -23.93 4.28
CA TYR A 87 9.08 -22.55 3.81
C TYR A 87 8.57 -22.49 2.36
N PRO A 88 7.43 -21.81 2.10
CA PRO A 88 6.89 -21.73 0.75
C PRO A 88 7.71 -20.82 -0.17
N VAL A 89 8.32 -19.77 0.38
CA VAL A 89 9.14 -18.82 -0.37
C VAL A 89 10.52 -18.70 0.27
N LEU A 90 11.54 -18.82 -0.57
CA LEU A 90 12.94 -18.63 -0.20
C LEU A 90 13.53 -17.48 -1.01
N TYR A 91 14.39 -16.69 -0.39
CA TYR A 91 15.00 -15.52 -1.02
C TYR A 91 16.52 -15.62 -0.94
N PHE A 92 17.17 -15.49 -2.09
CA PHE A 92 18.62 -15.56 -2.21
C PHE A 92 19.16 -14.31 -2.91
N TYR A 93 20.30 -13.83 -2.42
CA TYR A 93 21.13 -12.89 -3.15
C TYR A 93 22.30 -13.66 -3.78
N GLY A 94 22.31 -13.68 -5.12
CA GLY A 94 23.23 -14.44 -5.94
C GLY A 94 22.61 -15.71 -6.51
N PHE A 95 22.85 -15.94 -7.81
CA PHE A 95 22.42 -17.15 -8.49
C PHE A 95 23.39 -18.34 -8.21
N GLY A 96 24.64 -18.02 -7.97
CA GLY A 96 25.67 -19.04 -7.78
C GLY A 96 25.83 -19.93 -9.00
N ASN A 97 26.12 -21.20 -8.78
CA ASN A 97 26.16 -22.20 -9.87
C ASN A 97 24.78 -22.84 -10.13
N GLY A 98 23.72 -22.40 -9.46
CA GLY A 98 22.34 -22.87 -9.64
C GLY A 98 22.04 -24.29 -9.16
N ILE A 99 23.03 -25.07 -8.74
CA ILE A 99 22.85 -26.48 -8.34
C ILE A 99 21.98 -26.59 -7.08
N LEU A 100 22.18 -25.68 -6.10
CA LEU A 100 21.37 -25.65 -4.89
C LEU A 100 19.90 -25.48 -5.22
N PHE A 101 19.56 -24.62 -6.16
CA PHE A 101 18.16 -24.37 -6.54
C PHE A 101 17.54 -25.61 -7.20
N LYS A 102 18.29 -26.33 -8.03
CA LYS A 102 17.82 -27.62 -8.60
C LYS A 102 17.49 -28.64 -7.51
N ALA A 103 18.31 -28.69 -6.46
CA ALA A 103 18.09 -29.60 -5.33
C ALA A 103 16.89 -29.12 -4.47
N LEU A 104 16.81 -27.86 -4.09
CA LEU A 104 15.72 -27.31 -3.28
C LEU A 104 14.36 -27.41 -3.97
N LEU A 105 14.31 -27.24 -5.29
CA LEU A 105 13.08 -27.32 -6.08
C LEU A 105 12.50 -28.73 -6.22
N GLN A 106 13.22 -29.78 -5.76
CA GLN A 106 12.64 -31.11 -5.57
C GLN A 106 11.64 -31.13 -4.40
N ASN A 107 11.80 -30.24 -3.44
CA ASN A 107 10.85 -30.08 -2.34
C ASN A 107 9.60 -29.30 -2.82
N LYS A 108 8.43 -29.96 -2.80
CA LYS A 108 7.15 -29.36 -3.23
C LYS A 108 6.65 -28.27 -2.30
N ASN A 109 7.14 -28.18 -1.07
CA ASN A 109 6.78 -27.09 -0.14
C ASN A 109 7.36 -25.75 -0.61
N HIS A 110 8.52 -25.74 -1.29
CA HIS A 110 9.09 -24.54 -1.87
C HIS A 110 8.33 -24.18 -3.15
N GLN A 111 7.34 -23.28 -2.99
CA GLN A 111 6.51 -22.82 -4.09
C GLN A 111 7.30 -21.87 -5.00
N HIS A 112 8.10 -20.98 -4.41
CA HIS A 112 8.94 -20.03 -5.13
C HIS A 112 10.32 -19.92 -4.49
N ILE A 113 11.35 -19.93 -5.30
CA ILE A 113 12.71 -19.49 -4.96
C ILE A 113 12.95 -18.20 -5.74
N VAL A 114 13.16 -17.10 -5.02
CA VAL A 114 13.42 -15.77 -5.58
C VAL A 114 14.91 -15.49 -5.47
N VAL A 115 15.54 -15.25 -6.61
CA VAL A 115 16.98 -15.00 -6.71
C VAL A 115 17.20 -13.59 -7.23
N PHE A 116 17.90 -12.77 -6.47
CA PHE A 116 18.35 -11.45 -6.86
C PHE A 116 19.82 -11.56 -7.29
N GLU A 117 20.10 -11.19 -8.56
CA GLU A 117 21.46 -11.29 -9.11
C GLU A 117 21.93 -9.93 -9.60
N LYS A 118 23.18 -9.60 -9.23
CA LYS A 118 23.87 -8.39 -9.66
C LYS A 118 24.67 -8.63 -10.93
N ASP A 119 25.42 -9.75 -10.98
CA ASP A 119 26.29 -10.16 -12.07
C ASP A 119 25.58 -11.12 -13.02
N ILE A 120 24.78 -10.61 -13.94
CA ILE A 120 23.98 -11.44 -14.86
C ILE A 120 24.83 -12.37 -15.75
N GLU A 121 26.12 -12.13 -15.89
CA GLU A 121 27.05 -13.02 -16.59
C GLU A 121 27.11 -14.41 -15.94
N ILE A 122 26.90 -14.50 -14.62
CA ILE A 122 26.80 -15.77 -13.90
C ILE A 122 25.61 -16.57 -14.41
N ILE A 123 24.43 -15.92 -14.54
CA ILE A 123 23.21 -16.54 -15.07
C ILE A 123 23.46 -16.97 -16.53
N TRP A 124 24.06 -16.08 -17.31
CA TRP A 124 24.36 -16.35 -18.73
C TRP A 124 25.20 -17.62 -18.90
N ILE A 125 26.29 -17.80 -18.10
CA ILE A 125 27.10 -19.01 -18.14
C ILE A 125 26.28 -20.23 -17.72
N MET A 126 25.60 -20.14 -16.59
CA MET A 126 24.89 -21.30 -16.01
C MET A 126 23.69 -21.74 -16.85
N PHE A 127 23.08 -20.83 -17.61
CA PHE A 127 22.01 -21.18 -18.56
C PHE A 127 22.52 -21.97 -19.77
N HIS A 128 23.83 -21.93 -20.06
CA HIS A 128 24.46 -22.82 -21.05
C HIS A 128 24.82 -24.18 -20.46
N ILE A 129 24.81 -24.36 -19.12
CA ILE A 129 25.28 -25.57 -18.44
C ILE A 129 24.14 -26.38 -17.86
N LEU A 130 23.12 -25.72 -17.28
CA LEU A 130 22.02 -26.37 -16.56
C LEU A 130 20.65 -25.97 -17.14
N ASP A 131 19.73 -26.93 -17.19
CA ASP A 131 18.35 -26.72 -17.63
C ASP A 131 17.47 -26.26 -16.46
N PHE A 132 17.00 -25.03 -16.52
CA PHE A 132 16.04 -24.43 -15.58
C PHE A 132 14.68 -24.15 -16.23
N SER A 133 14.50 -24.54 -17.49
CA SER A 133 13.32 -24.14 -18.28
C SER A 133 11.99 -24.51 -17.63
N HIS A 134 11.90 -25.67 -17.01
CA HIS A 134 10.68 -26.12 -16.32
C HIS A 134 10.38 -25.26 -15.09
N GLU A 135 11.37 -24.98 -14.26
CA GLU A 135 11.21 -24.22 -13.02
C GLU A 135 10.95 -22.72 -13.29
N LEU A 136 11.53 -22.17 -14.36
CA LEU A 136 11.30 -20.81 -14.82
C LEU A 136 9.89 -20.63 -15.38
N GLN A 137 9.44 -21.56 -16.24
CA GLN A 137 8.12 -21.53 -16.86
C GLN A 137 6.97 -21.59 -15.84
N ASN A 138 7.17 -22.36 -14.76
CA ASN A 138 6.21 -22.51 -13.67
C ASN A 138 6.36 -21.45 -12.58
N SER A 139 7.26 -20.47 -12.76
CA SER A 139 7.60 -19.44 -11.79
C SER A 139 8.07 -19.99 -10.43
N ARG A 140 8.48 -21.27 -10.35
CA ARG A 140 9.05 -21.83 -9.13
C ARG A 140 10.47 -21.32 -8.88
N LEU A 141 11.20 -20.95 -9.94
CA LEU A 141 12.43 -20.19 -9.89
C LEU A 141 12.19 -18.82 -10.52
N MET A 142 12.36 -17.76 -9.75
CA MET A 142 12.23 -16.38 -10.19
C MET A 142 13.61 -15.72 -10.10
N ILE A 143 14.11 -15.22 -11.23
CA ILE A 143 15.43 -14.58 -11.30
C ILE A 143 15.24 -13.10 -11.63
N LEU A 144 15.81 -12.23 -10.82
CA LEU A 144 15.63 -10.79 -10.84
C LEU A 144 16.98 -10.08 -10.82
N GLN A 145 17.23 -9.24 -11.82
CA GLN A 145 18.43 -8.41 -11.87
C GLN A 145 18.25 -7.21 -10.94
N THR A 146 19.14 -7.02 -9.95
CA THR A 146 18.96 -5.99 -8.91
C THR A 146 18.91 -4.56 -9.47
N SER A 147 19.63 -4.26 -10.55
CA SER A 147 19.66 -2.95 -11.19
C SER A 147 18.39 -2.55 -11.95
N SER A 148 17.49 -3.50 -12.23
CA SER A 148 16.24 -3.27 -12.97
C SER A 148 15.00 -3.13 -12.10
N LEU A 149 15.16 -3.20 -10.76
CA LEU A 149 14.03 -3.20 -9.82
C LEU A 149 13.63 -1.75 -9.47
N ASP A 150 12.45 -1.37 -9.91
CA ASP A 150 11.86 -0.06 -9.65
C ASP A 150 10.82 -0.08 -8.53
N ILE A 151 10.21 1.06 -8.26
CA ILE A 151 9.18 1.22 -7.22
C ILE A 151 7.95 0.36 -7.53
N GLU A 152 7.55 0.30 -8.78
CA GLU A 152 6.37 -0.46 -9.20
C GLU A 152 6.58 -1.96 -8.98
N PHE A 153 7.77 -2.47 -9.31
CA PHE A 153 8.13 -3.86 -9.01
C PHE A 153 7.99 -4.17 -7.52
N PHE A 154 8.61 -3.37 -6.64
CA PHE A 154 8.57 -3.62 -5.19
C PHE A 154 7.14 -3.57 -4.64
N SER A 155 6.35 -2.59 -5.07
CA SER A 155 4.95 -2.44 -4.65
C SER A 155 4.11 -3.67 -5.04
N ASN A 156 4.20 -4.10 -6.30
CA ASN A 156 3.43 -5.23 -6.82
C ASN A 156 3.91 -6.57 -6.22
N PHE A 157 5.22 -6.79 -6.16
CA PHE A 157 5.82 -8.02 -5.63
C PHE A 157 5.46 -8.22 -4.15
N CYS A 158 5.70 -7.20 -3.31
CA CYS A 158 5.46 -7.30 -1.87
C CYS A 158 3.97 -7.32 -1.49
N SER A 159 3.06 -6.95 -2.40
CA SER A 159 1.60 -7.01 -2.19
C SER A 159 0.97 -8.29 -2.69
N SER A 160 1.68 -9.09 -3.50
CA SER A 160 1.14 -10.29 -4.12
C SER A 160 1.31 -11.53 -3.24
N LYS A 161 0.36 -12.47 -3.31
CA LYS A 161 0.49 -13.79 -2.68
C LYS A 161 1.39 -14.69 -3.55
N PRO A 162 2.22 -15.56 -2.94
CA PRO A 162 2.35 -15.83 -1.50
C PRO A 162 3.36 -14.92 -0.77
N PHE A 163 4.08 -14.01 -1.46
CA PHE A 163 5.16 -13.20 -0.89
C PHE A 163 4.66 -12.37 0.29
N PHE A 164 3.53 -11.68 0.13
CA PHE A 164 2.88 -10.93 1.20
C PHE A 164 2.51 -11.81 2.40
N GLN A 165 1.86 -12.93 2.14
CA GLN A 165 1.36 -13.83 3.19
C GLN A 165 2.48 -14.37 4.10
N PHE A 166 3.67 -14.60 3.54
CA PHE A 166 4.84 -15.11 4.25
C PHE A 166 5.88 -14.03 4.59
N SER A 167 5.52 -12.75 4.49
CA SER A 167 6.44 -11.63 4.73
C SER A 167 7.02 -11.59 6.15
N ARG A 168 6.30 -12.09 7.16
CA ARG A 168 6.81 -12.17 8.56
C ARG A 168 7.91 -13.20 8.78
N ILE A 169 8.15 -14.07 7.82
CA ILE A 169 9.23 -15.07 7.86
C ILE A 169 10.26 -14.81 6.76
N TYR A 170 10.21 -13.63 6.14
CA TYR A 170 11.16 -13.18 5.14
C TYR A 170 12.58 -13.10 5.74
N PHE A 171 13.55 -13.64 5.01
CA PHE A 171 14.97 -13.40 5.17
C PHE A 171 15.65 -13.50 3.81
N LEU A 172 16.77 -12.81 3.64
CA LEU A 172 17.57 -12.82 2.42
C LEU A 172 18.87 -13.57 2.71
N GLU A 173 19.09 -14.71 2.05
CA GLU A 173 20.28 -15.52 2.20
C GLU A 173 21.32 -15.19 1.13
N LEU A 174 22.60 -15.12 1.50
CA LEU A 174 23.70 -15.00 0.56
C LEU A 174 24.07 -16.36 -0.02
N MET A 175 24.15 -16.44 -1.34
CA MET A 175 24.47 -17.71 -2.01
C MET A 175 25.90 -18.19 -1.73
N SER A 176 26.84 -17.27 -1.58
CA SER A 176 28.22 -17.55 -1.18
C SER A 176 28.89 -16.26 -0.71
N HIS A 177 30.09 -16.40 -0.10
CA HIS A 177 30.90 -15.25 0.33
C HIS A 177 31.32 -14.33 -0.83
N TYR A 178 31.35 -14.82 -2.07
CA TYR A 178 31.63 -13.99 -3.25
C TYR A 178 30.73 -12.75 -3.31
N TYR A 179 29.47 -12.86 -2.90
CA TYR A 179 28.47 -11.81 -2.95
C TYR A 179 28.62 -10.75 -1.84
N GLU A 180 29.42 -10.97 -0.80
CA GLU A 180 29.66 -10.00 0.29
C GLU A 180 30.22 -8.66 -0.26
N ARG A 181 30.91 -8.68 -1.40
CA ARG A 181 31.41 -7.48 -2.09
C ARG A 181 30.30 -6.52 -2.55
N PHE A 182 29.09 -6.99 -2.65
CA PHE A 182 27.91 -6.19 -3.02
C PHE A 182 27.12 -5.72 -1.82
N HIS A 183 27.76 -5.60 -0.65
CA HIS A 183 27.09 -5.30 0.63
C HIS A 183 26.16 -4.06 0.57
N GLU A 184 26.51 -3.00 -0.15
CA GLU A 184 25.67 -1.81 -0.31
C GLU A 184 24.40 -2.13 -1.11
N ASP A 185 24.50 -2.89 -2.18
CA ASP A 185 23.38 -3.33 -3.01
C ASP A 185 22.47 -4.27 -2.19
N ILE A 186 23.05 -5.21 -1.43
CA ILE A 186 22.33 -6.14 -0.55
C ILE A 186 21.57 -5.40 0.53
N LEU A 187 22.22 -4.46 1.23
CA LEU A 187 21.56 -3.65 2.26
C LEU A 187 20.45 -2.79 1.69
N GLY A 188 20.68 -2.17 0.52
CA GLY A 188 19.70 -1.36 -0.20
C GLY A 188 18.50 -2.19 -0.63
N LEU A 189 18.71 -3.36 -1.23
CA LEU A 189 17.68 -4.29 -1.64
C LEU A 189 16.85 -4.80 -0.44
N ASN A 190 17.54 -5.29 0.59
CA ASN A 190 16.88 -5.82 1.79
C ASN A 190 16.03 -4.74 2.48
N LYS A 191 16.54 -3.52 2.57
CA LYS A 191 15.78 -2.37 3.11
C LYS A 191 14.53 -2.12 2.28
N LYS A 192 14.64 -2.06 0.95
CA LYS A 192 13.49 -1.84 0.04
C LYS A 192 12.43 -2.94 0.20
N LEU A 193 12.83 -4.22 0.26
CA LEU A 193 11.90 -5.34 0.46
C LEU A 193 11.18 -5.24 1.81
N ALA A 194 11.92 -5.02 2.90
CA ALA A 194 11.35 -4.90 4.24
C ALA A 194 10.37 -3.72 4.36
N GLU A 195 10.73 -2.54 3.81
CA GLU A 195 9.88 -1.36 3.78
C GLU A 195 8.61 -1.59 2.95
N ASN A 196 8.72 -2.25 1.78
CA ASN A 196 7.57 -2.52 0.93
C ASN A 196 6.64 -3.58 1.53
N PHE A 197 7.14 -4.63 2.17
CA PHE A 197 6.30 -5.57 2.94
C PHE A 197 5.55 -4.85 4.07
N LYS A 198 6.24 -3.99 4.83
CA LYS A 198 5.62 -3.16 5.87
C LYS A 198 4.52 -2.27 5.27
N ASN A 199 4.81 -1.55 4.19
CA ASN A 199 3.86 -0.66 3.53
C ASN A 199 2.65 -1.43 2.99
N SER A 200 2.85 -2.63 2.45
CA SER A 200 1.76 -3.48 1.97
C SER A 200 0.81 -3.89 3.12
N ILE A 201 1.36 -4.20 4.31
CA ILE A 201 0.53 -4.49 5.50
C ILE A 201 -0.30 -3.25 5.89
N VAL A 202 0.33 -2.07 5.93
CA VAL A 202 -0.35 -0.81 6.27
C VAL A 202 -1.43 -0.45 5.23
N PHE A 203 -1.15 -0.68 3.95
CA PHE A 203 -2.08 -0.39 2.87
C PHE A 203 -3.37 -1.21 2.96
N HIS A 204 -3.30 -2.46 3.37
CA HIS A 204 -4.47 -3.33 3.51
C HIS A 204 -5.30 -3.06 4.78
N GLY A 205 -4.90 -2.06 5.58
CA GLY A 205 -5.56 -1.70 6.83
C GLY A 205 -5.07 -2.57 7.98
N ASN A 206 -4.31 -1.98 8.88
CA ASN A 206 -3.74 -2.67 10.04
C ASN A 206 -4.53 -2.45 11.33
N ASP A 207 -5.55 -1.58 11.31
CA ASP A 207 -6.38 -1.23 12.45
C ASP A 207 -7.87 -1.35 12.15
N PRO A 208 -8.55 -2.39 12.67
CA PRO A 208 -9.99 -2.55 12.51
C PRO A 208 -10.80 -1.45 13.21
N LEU A 209 -10.26 -0.77 14.23
CA LEU A 209 -10.93 0.37 14.88
C LEU A 209 -10.98 1.58 13.95
N ASP A 210 -9.91 1.81 13.17
CA ASP A 210 -9.91 2.85 12.14
C ASP A 210 -10.96 2.56 11.05
N ALA A 211 -11.09 1.29 10.63
CA ALA A 211 -12.13 0.87 9.70
C ALA A 211 -13.54 1.12 10.28
N LEU A 212 -13.76 0.75 11.54
CA LEU A 212 -15.04 0.97 12.25
C LEU A 212 -15.39 2.46 12.30
N GLN A 213 -14.43 3.32 12.68
CA GLN A 213 -14.62 4.77 12.70
C GLN A 213 -14.98 5.31 11.31
N GLY A 214 -14.35 4.78 10.26
CA GLY A 214 -14.70 5.14 8.88
C GLY A 214 -16.13 4.78 8.50
N ILE A 215 -16.60 3.60 8.86
CA ILE A 215 -17.98 3.14 8.63
C ILE A 215 -18.98 4.01 9.41
N GLU A 216 -18.72 4.29 10.69
CA GLU A 216 -19.56 5.16 11.53
C GLU A 216 -19.77 6.54 10.88
N GLN A 217 -18.68 7.19 10.55
CA GLN A 217 -18.70 8.54 10.00
C GLN A 217 -19.32 8.57 8.60
N PHE A 218 -19.02 7.58 7.77
CA PHE A 218 -19.63 7.46 6.45
C PHE A 218 -21.15 7.35 6.52
N VAL A 219 -21.67 6.48 7.41
CA VAL A 219 -23.12 6.32 7.57
C VAL A 219 -23.78 7.59 8.12
N TYR A 220 -23.13 8.24 9.09
CA TYR A 220 -23.60 9.53 9.63
C TYR A 220 -23.67 10.63 8.56
N ASN A 221 -22.68 10.69 7.67
CA ASN A 221 -22.58 11.73 6.64
C ASN A 221 -23.46 11.46 5.39
N LEU A 222 -24.05 10.27 5.23
CA LEU A 222 -24.88 9.89 4.07
C LEU A 222 -25.96 10.91 3.71
N PRO A 223 -26.78 11.44 4.67
CA PRO A 223 -27.82 12.41 4.32
C PRO A 223 -27.24 13.68 3.68
N GLN A 224 -26.13 14.17 4.21
CA GLN A 224 -25.48 15.38 3.71
C GLN A 224 -24.86 15.12 2.33
N MET A 225 -24.22 13.97 2.14
CA MET A 225 -23.69 13.57 0.84
C MET A 225 -24.79 13.56 -0.23
N ILE A 226 -25.95 12.97 0.07
CA ILE A 226 -27.04 12.78 -0.90
C ILE A 226 -27.77 14.09 -1.24
N THR A 227 -27.88 15.01 -0.29
CA THR A 227 -28.62 16.26 -0.45
C THR A 227 -27.80 17.44 -1.01
N HIS A 228 -26.48 17.28 -1.14
CA HIS A 228 -25.58 18.26 -1.71
C HIS A 228 -25.14 17.88 -3.14
N PRO A 229 -24.45 18.77 -3.87
CA PRO A 229 -23.98 18.46 -5.22
C PRO A 229 -23.11 17.21 -5.25
N SER A 230 -23.26 16.42 -6.30
CA SER A 230 -22.52 15.17 -6.42
C SER A 230 -21.15 15.36 -7.07
N TYR A 231 -20.23 14.41 -6.83
CA TYR A 231 -18.93 14.39 -7.50
C TYR A 231 -19.08 14.27 -9.03
N LYS A 232 -20.10 13.54 -9.50
CA LYS A 232 -20.42 13.44 -10.94
C LYS A 232 -20.82 14.79 -11.53
N GLU A 233 -21.60 15.60 -10.81
CA GLU A 233 -21.95 16.98 -11.20
C GLU A 233 -20.69 17.83 -11.34
N LEU A 234 -19.79 17.77 -10.36
CA LEU A 234 -18.54 18.49 -10.40
C LEU A 234 -17.69 18.07 -11.62
N LEU A 235 -17.51 16.78 -11.86
CA LEU A 235 -16.76 16.31 -13.03
C LEU A 235 -17.40 16.79 -14.34
N SER A 236 -18.73 16.79 -14.44
CA SER A 236 -19.43 17.21 -15.67
C SER A 236 -19.23 18.68 -16.00
N LYS A 237 -19.10 19.54 -14.97
CA LYS A 237 -18.95 20.99 -15.10
C LYS A 237 -17.50 21.49 -15.10
N ARG A 238 -16.58 20.72 -14.53
CA ARG A 238 -15.23 21.22 -14.21
C ARG A 238 -14.10 20.48 -14.91
N LYS A 239 -14.36 19.31 -15.51
CA LYS A 239 -13.33 18.52 -16.18
C LYS A 239 -12.80 19.23 -17.43
N GLY A 240 -11.48 19.40 -17.50
CA GLY A 240 -10.79 19.98 -18.65
C GLY A 240 -10.88 21.51 -18.78
N ILE A 241 -11.36 22.24 -17.75
CA ILE A 241 -11.45 23.71 -17.79
C ILE A 241 -10.10 24.40 -17.57
N SER A 242 -9.09 23.69 -17.07
CA SER A 242 -7.74 24.19 -16.83
C SER A 242 -6.73 23.11 -17.12
N ASP A 243 -5.63 23.46 -17.77
CA ASP A 243 -4.51 22.55 -18.02
C ASP A 243 -3.63 22.33 -16.79
N THR A 244 -3.59 23.30 -15.86
CA THR A 244 -2.65 23.29 -14.74
C THR A 244 -3.36 23.34 -13.38
N ALA A 245 -2.99 22.41 -12.50
CA ALA A 245 -3.38 22.37 -11.09
C ALA A 245 -2.20 22.75 -10.19
N ILE A 246 -2.44 23.52 -9.14
CA ILE A 246 -1.49 23.76 -8.05
C ILE A 246 -2.05 23.15 -6.78
N ILE A 247 -1.31 22.21 -6.19
CA ILE A 247 -1.65 21.57 -4.91
C ILE A 247 -0.85 22.25 -3.81
N VAL A 248 -1.54 22.84 -2.86
CA VAL A 248 -0.99 23.61 -1.76
C VAL A 248 -1.06 22.82 -0.46
N SER A 249 0.10 22.44 0.06
CA SER A 249 0.26 21.77 1.36
C SER A 249 0.94 22.69 2.38
N THR A 250 1.08 22.24 3.64
CA THR A 250 1.52 23.08 4.78
C THR A 250 2.99 22.90 5.17
N GLY A 251 3.81 22.32 4.31
CA GLY A 251 5.23 22.13 4.61
C GLY A 251 5.98 23.45 4.81
N PRO A 252 7.18 23.41 5.42
CA PRO A 252 7.94 24.60 5.76
C PRO A 252 8.24 25.55 4.61
N SER A 253 8.34 25.01 3.37
CA SER A 253 8.63 25.79 2.16
C SER A 253 7.49 26.70 1.72
N LEU A 254 6.25 26.46 2.15
CA LEU A 254 5.07 27.18 1.66
C LEU A 254 5.19 28.70 1.77
N THR A 255 5.67 29.21 2.91
CA THR A 255 5.70 30.67 3.20
C THR A 255 6.40 31.47 2.08
N LYS A 256 7.51 30.95 1.55
CA LYS A 256 8.26 31.64 0.49
C LYS A 256 7.56 31.64 -0.87
N GLN A 257 6.58 30.76 -1.07
CA GLN A 257 5.86 30.55 -2.32
C GLN A 257 4.55 31.33 -2.41
N LEU A 258 4.00 31.76 -1.25
CA LEU A 258 2.71 32.48 -1.18
C LEU A 258 2.65 33.76 -2.05
N PRO A 259 3.69 34.62 -2.11
CA PRO A 259 3.65 35.81 -2.95
C PRO A 259 3.49 35.50 -4.45
N LEU A 260 4.19 34.47 -4.94
CA LEU A 260 4.03 34.02 -6.33
C LEU A 260 2.67 33.38 -6.56
N LEU A 261 2.21 32.54 -5.62
CA LEU A 261 0.88 31.93 -5.71
C LEU A 261 -0.20 33.00 -5.81
N LYS A 262 -0.13 34.06 -4.98
CA LYS A 262 -1.07 35.20 -5.03
C LYS A 262 -1.08 35.86 -6.41
N LYS A 263 0.08 36.13 -6.98
CA LYS A 263 0.24 36.76 -8.29
C LYS A 263 -0.38 35.94 -9.44
N TYR A 264 -0.27 34.61 -9.37
CA TYR A 264 -0.66 33.71 -10.44
C TYR A 264 -1.95 32.92 -10.15
N ALA A 265 -2.66 33.20 -9.04
CA ALA A 265 -3.83 32.46 -8.59
C ALA A 265 -4.96 32.34 -9.64
N ASN A 266 -5.13 33.32 -10.51
CA ASN A 266 -6.15 33.31 -11.57
C ASN A 266 -5.77 32.41 -12.78
N LYS A 267 -4.54 31.92 -12.87
CA LYS A 267 -4.02 31.20 -14.04
C LYS A 267 -3.97 29.69 -13.86
N ALA A 268 -4.25 29.17 -12.67
CA ALA A 268 -4.28 27.74 -12.37
C ALA A 268 -5.50 27.37 -11.53
N THR A 269 -5.89 26.11 -11.55
CA THR A 269 -6.82 25.57 -10.55
C THR A 269 -6.06 25.30 -9.26
N ILE A 270 -6.50 25.90 -8.15
CA ILE A 270 -5.84 25.78 -6.85
C ILE A 270 -6.57 24.77 -5.98
N PHE A 271 -5.87 23.69 -5.63
CA PHE A 271 -6.29 22.68 -4.68
C PHE A 271 -5.56 22.91 -3.36
N CYS A 272 -6.28 23.03 -2.29
CA CYS A 272 -5.76 23.36 -0.98
C CYS A 272 -6.05 22.23 0.00
N ALA A 273 -5.03 21.77 0.75
CA ALA A 273 -5.29 20.90 1.88
C ALA A 273 -6.05 21.65 2.97
N ASP A 274 -6.87 20.94 3.76
CA ASP A 274 -7.65 21.49 4.87
C ASP A 274 -6.81 22.39 5.79
N SER A 275 -5.62 21.92 6.15
CA SER A 275 -4.67 22.64 7.00
C SER A 275 -4.08 23.90 6.35
N SER A 276 -4.03 23.97 5.02
CA SER A 276 -3.55 25.14 4.28
C SER A 276 -4.64 26.20 4.10
N TYR A 277 -5.91 25.84 4.22
CA TYR A 277 -7.02 26.75 4.00
C TYR A 277 -7.00 28.02 4.89
N PRO A 278 -6.82 27.93 6.23
CA PRO A 278 -6.69 29.13 7.06
C PRO A 278 -5.47 30.00 6.70
N ILE A 279 -4.39 29.37 6.23
CA ILE A 279 -3.17 30.07 5.81
C ILE A 279 -3.44 30.87 4.54
N LEU A 280 -4.07 30.26 3.54
CA LEU A 280 -4.42 30.95 2.30
C LEU A 280 -5.41 32.10 2.54
N ALA A 281 -6.38 31.92 3.45
CA ALA A 281 -7.30 32.98 3.84
C ALA A 281 -6.57 34.18 4.48
N LYS A 282 -5.61 33.91 5.39
CA LYS A 282 -4.76 34.94 6.00
C LYS A 282 -3.97 35.76 4.97
N HIS A 283 -3.57 35.14 3.86
CA HIS A 283 -2.80 35.80 2.79
C HIS A 283 -3.69 36.32 1.63
N ASP A 284 -5.01 36.22 1.75
CA ASP A 284 -5.96 36.58 0.73
C ASP A 284 -5.65 35.90 -0.62
N ILE A 285 -5.49 34.58 -0.58
CA ILE A 285 -5.28 33.71 -1.73
C ILE A 285 -6.45 32.74 -1.78
N LYS A 286 -7.41 32.96 -2.65
CA LYS A 286 -8.63 32.17 -2.72
C LYS A 286 -8.35 30.84 -3.48
N PRO A 287 -8.46 29.65 -2.83
CA PRO A 287 -8.42 28.37 -3.52
C PRO A 287 -9.74 28.09 -4.26
N ASP A 288 -9.69 27.27 -5.30
CA ASP A 288 -10.90 26.80 -5.98
C ASP A 288 -11.51 25.60 -5.23
N TYR A 289 -10.64 24.77 -4.64
CA TYR A 289 -11.02 23.57 -3.90
C TYR A 289 -10.25 23.46 -2.58
N VAL A 290 -10.96 23.12 -1.51
CA VAL A 290 -10.39 22.76 -0.21
C VAL A 290 -10.76 21.32 0.07
N LEU A 291 -9.76 20.45 0.29
CA LEU A 291 -9.97 19.02 0.45
C LEU A 291 -9.79 18.59 1.89
N SER A 292 -10.59 17.62 2.35
CA SER A 292 -10.45 17.00 3.66
C SER A 292 -10.73 15.51 3.62
N LEU A 293 -9.89 14.74 4.33
CA LEU A 293 -9.89 13.28 4.35
C LEU A 293 -10.01 12.72 5.76
N GLU A 294 -9.61 13.48 6.77
CA GLU A 294 -9.28 12.97 8.09
C GLU A 294 -10.51 12.69 8.98
N ARG A 295 -10.43 11.60 9.74
CA ARG A 295 -11.49 11.10 10.62
C ARG A 295 -11.50 11.73 12.01
N ILE A 296 -10.42 12.42 12.40
CA ILE A 296 -10.23 12.92 13.77
C ILE A 296 -10.84 14.30 13.98
N PRO A 297 -11.38 14.60 15.19
CA PRO A 297 -11.99 15.91 15.46
C PRO A 297 -11.00 17.08 15.34
N LEU A 298 -9.70 16.84 15.58
CA LEU A 298 -8.69 17.90 15.51
C LEU A 298 -8.63 18.57 14.12
N THR A 299 -8.75 17.80 13.06
CA THR A 299 -8.69 18.32 11.69
C THR A 299 -9.96 19.08 11.30
N SER A 300 -11.12 18.79 11.93
CA SER A 300 -12.34 19.56 11.72
C SER A 300 -12.17 21.03 12.13
N GLU A 301 -11.28 21.32 13.09
CA GLU A 301 -11.03 22.69 13.58
C GLU A 301 -10.41 23.61 12.53
N PHE A 302 -9.86 23.09 11.42
CA PHE A 302 -9.45 23.92 10.29
C PHE A 302 -10.64 24.61 9.59
N PHE A 303 -11.85 24.07 9.77
CA PHE A 303 -13.11 24.59 9.20
C PHE A 303 -13.94 25.38 10.20
N ASN A 304 -13.56 25.39 11.47
CA ASN A 304 -14.21 26.17 12.53
C ASN A 304 -13.84 27.66 12.40
N ASN A 305 -14.32 28.26 11.32
CA ASN A 305 -14.08 29.65 10.94
C ASN A 305 -15.17 30.14 9.99
N ASP A 306 -15.27 31.45 9.87
CA ASP A 306 -16.10 32.13 8.90
C ASP A 306 -15.28 33.29 8.30
N PHE A 307 -14.83 33.11 7.06
CA PHE A 307 -14.08 34.14 6.33
C PHE A 307 -14.97 34.98 5.40
N GLY A 308 -16.30 34.88 5.54
CA GLY A 308 -17.28 35.70 4.83
C GLY A 308 -17.18 35.58 3.30
N GLU A 309 -17.00 36.71 2.60
CA GLU A 309 -16.89 36.71 1.13
C GLU A 309 -15.73 35.92 0.56
N PHE A 310 -14.70 35.65 1.38
CA PHE A 310 -13.58 34.77 0.95
C PHE A 310 -14.05 33.34 0.68
N ASP A 311 -14.98 32.81 1.49
CA ASP A 311 -15.49 31.44 1.37
C ASP A 311 -16.42 31.23 0.18
N LYS A 312 -16.97 32.34 -0.37
CA LYS A 312 -17.84 32.28 -1.51
C LYS A 312 -17.13 31.71 -2.73
N ASP A 313 -17.81 30.82 -3.46
CA ASP A 313 -17.34 30.15 -4.66
C ASP A 313 -16.22 29.09 -4.43
N ILE A 314 -15.72 28.93 -3.21
CA ILE A 314 -14.86 27.77 -2.85
C ILE A 314 -15.72 26.52 -2.76
N VAL A 315 -15.26 25.43 -3.36
CA VAL A 315 -15.88 24.10 -3.20
C VAL A 315 -15.07 23.28 -2.21
N PHE A 316 -15.68 22.96 -1.07
CA PHE A 316 -15.08 22.06 -0.08
C PHE A 316 -15.35 20.61 -0.47
N VAL A 317 -14.31 19.81 -0.63
CA VAL A 317 -14.39 18.41 -1.08
C VAL A 317 -14.00 17.50 0.06
N CYS A 318 -14.98 16.82 0.64
CA CYS A 318 -14.79 15.96 1.79
C CYS A 318 -14.88 14.49 1.39
N ALA A 319 -13.98 13.64 1.91
CA ALA A 319 -14.20 12.21 1.89
C ALA A 319 -15.38 11.83 2.82
N GLY A 320 -16.17 10.83 2.46
CA GLY A 320 -17.34 10.43 3.25
C GLY A 320 -17.03 10.02 4.69
N VAL A 321 -15.77 9.70 4.94
CA VAL A 321 -15.24 9.27 6.25
C VAL A 321 -14.76 10.42 7.14
N VAL A 322 -14.90 11.70 6.74
CA VAL A 322 -14.48 12.83 7.59
C VAL A 322 -15.32 12.92 8.86
N HIS A 323 -14.71 13.46 9.91
CA HIS A 323 -15.42 13.65 11.17
C HIS A 323 -16.69 14.51 10.97
N PRO A 324 -17.86 14.14 11.58
CA PRO A 324 -19.12 14.86 11.40
C PRO A 324 -19.06 16.37 11.66
N LYS A 325 -18.24 16.83 12.60
CA LYS A 325 -18.02 18.25 12.86
C LYS A 325 -17.46 19.02 11.64
N THR A 326 -16.70 18.38 10.77
CA THR A 326 -16.22 19.00 9.53
C THR A 326 -17.41 19.44 8.68
N ILE A 327 -18.38 18.55 8.50
CA ILE A 327 -19.59 18.84 7.72
C ILE A 327 -20.47 19.88 8.43
N GLU A 328 -20.55 19.83 9.75
CA GLU A 328 -21.28 20.82 10.54
C GLU A 328 -20.70 22.23 10.38
N TYR A 329 -19.38 22.41 10.40
CA TYR A 329 -18.72 23.69 10.16
C TYR A 329 -18.86 24.18 8.71
N LEU A 330 -19.12 23.27 7.76
CA LEU A 330 -19.30 23.59 6.34
C LEU A 330 -20.76 23.85 5.94
N LYS A 331 -21.75 23.72 6.84
CA LYS A 331 -23.19 23.77 6.53
C LYS A 331 -23.66 25.00 5.73
N ASN A 332 -22.99 26.14 5.87
CA ASN A 332 -23.27 27.37 5.17
C ASN A 332 -22.36 27.65 3.96
N LYS A 333 -21.50 26.67 3.61
CA LYS A 333 -20.52 26.76 2.51
C LYS A 333 -20.91 25.79 1.40
N THR A 334 -20.32 25.92 0.22
CA THR A 334 -20.54 24.99 -0.87
C THR A 334 -19.62 23.78 -0.67
N PHE A 335 -20.17 22.60 -0.40
CA PHE A 335 -19.38 21.39 -0.25
C PHE A 335 -19.97 20.22 -1.03
N ILE A 336 -19.10 19.25 -1.32
CA ILE A 336 -19.46 17.94 -1.84
C ILE A 336 -18.81 16.87 -0.95
N ILE A 337 -19.47 15.71 -0.89
CA ILE A 337 -18.90 14.52 -0.21
C ILE A 337 -18.73 13.41 -1.25
N THR A 338 -17.54 12.84 -1.34
CA THR A 338 -17.22 11.72 -2.22
C THR A 338 -17.08 10.45 -1.40
N GLN A 339 -17.39 9.30 -2.01
CA GLN A 339 -17.15 8.00 -1.38
C GLN A 339 -15.66 7.68 -1.39
N LYS A 340 -15.11 7.24 -0.26
CA LYS A 340 -13.76 6.69 -0.23
C LYS A 340 -13.75 5.31 -0.90
N VAL A 341 -12.64 4.92 -1.52
CA VAL A 341 -12.45 3.59 -2.13
C VAL A 341 -12.27 2.55 -1.02
N LEU A 342 -13.39 2.13 -0.42
CA LEU A 342 -13.48 1.18 0.68
C LEU A 342 -14.66 0.22 0.46
N ALA A 343 -14.63 -0.95 1.08
CA ALA A 343 -15.62 -1.99 0.84
C ALA A 343 -17.04 -1.58 1.22
N PHE A 344 -17.22 -0.92 2.36
CA PHE A 344 -18.55 -0.49 2.83
C PHE A 344 -19.19 0.58 1.92
N PRO A 345 -18.51 1.65 1.48
CA PRO A 345 -19.04 2.54 0.44
C PRO A 345 -19.38 1.82 -0.88
N TYR A 346 -18.57 0.86 -1.31
CA TYR A 346 -18.90 0.04 -2.50
C TYR A 346 -20.18 -0.78 -2.30
N TYR A 347 -20.40 -1.32 -1.11
CA TYR A 347 -21.63 -2.02 -0.79
C TYR A 347 -22.86 -1.09 -0.84
N ILE A 348 -22.76 0.13 -0.30
CA ILE A 348 -23.84 1.15 -0.39
C ILE A 348 -24.08 1.57 -1.84
N ASN A 349 -23.03 1.72 -2.64
CA ASN A 349 -23.07 1.88 -4.10
C ASN A 349 -23.91 3.09 -4.58
N LEU A 350 -23.55 4.29 -4.17
CA LEU A 350 -24.14 5.55 -4.62
C LEU A 350 -23.35 6.13 -5.79
N LYS A 351 -23.57 5.62 -7.01
CA LYS A 351 -22.74 5.88 -8.20
C LYS A 351 -22.54 7.35 -8.57
N ASN A 352 -23.50 8.23 -8.27
CA ASN A 352 -23.39 9.68 -8.58
C ASN A 352 -22.32 10.38 -7.73
N PHE A 353 -21.98 9.82 -6.57
CA PHE A 353 -21.01 10.41 -5.64
C PHE A 353 -19.60 9.87 -5.86
N CYS A 354 -19.40 9.03 -6.88
CA CYS A 354 -18.14 8.46 -7.31
C CYS A 354 -17.28 7.93 -6.15
N TYR A 355 -16.12 7.41 -6.49
CA TYR A 355 -15.13 6.94 -5.53
C TYR A 355 -13.84 7.71 -5.73
N ALA A 356 -13.30 8.27 -4.66
CA ALA A 356 -12.06 9.03 -4.64
C ALA A 356 -11.39 8.90 -3.26
N ALA A 357 -10.28 9.58 -3.06
CA ALA A 357 -9.53 9.57 -1.81
C ALA A 357 -8.94 8.19 -1.46
N VAL A 358 -8.27 7.57 -2.44
CA VAL A 358 -7.58 6.29 -2.26
C VAL A 358 -6.38 6.43 -1.31
N GLY A 359 -5.70 7.58 -1.35
CA GLY A 359 -4.44 7.81 -0.62
C GLY A 359 -4.58 8.05 0.88
N PHE A 360 -3.42 8.20 1.54
CA PHE A 360 -3.27 8.31 2.99
C PHE A 360 -3.19 9.75 3.51
N SER A 361 -3.14 10.74 2.62
CA SER A 361 -3.10 12.15 3.01
C SER A 361 -3.99 12.99 2.10
N VAL A 362 -4.32 14.20 2.56
CA VAL A 362 -5.10 15.16 1.77
C VAL A 362 -4.41 15.52 0.45
N ALA A 363 -3.07 15.55 0.43
CA ALA A 363 -2.31 15.81 -0.80
C ALA A 363 -2.47 14.69 -1.85
N HIS A 364 -2.59 13.43 -1.43
CA HIS A 364 -2.93 12.31 -2.34
C HIS A 364 -4.32 12.51 -2.92
N MET A 365 -5.31 12.84 -2.07
CA MET A 365 -6.67 13.11 -2.52
C MET A 365 -6.70 14.28 -3.51
N ALA A 366 -5.92 15.35 -3.26
CA ALA A 366 -5.82 16.48 -4.16
C ALA A 366 -5.20 16.10 -5.51
N TYR A 367 -4.15 15.26 -5.49
CA TYR A 367 -3.51 14.76 -6.70
C TYR A 367 -4.46 13.91 -7.55
N GLU A 368 -5.15 12.97 -6.94
CA GLU A 368 -6.17 12.14 -7.59
C GLU A 368 -7.29 13.01 -8.17
N PHE A 369 -7.74 14.00 -7.41
CA PHE A 369 -8.79 14.91 -7.83
C PHE A 369 -8.37 15.77 -9.03
N ALA A 370 -7.14 16.30 -9.02
CA ALA A 370 -6.57 17.03 -10.14
C ALA A 370 -6.48 16.16 -11.41
N THR A 371 -6.11 14.88 -11.26
CA THR A 371 -6.08 13.90 -12.35
C THR A 371 -7.48 13.63 -12.91
N HIS A 372 -8.49 13.43 -12.04
CA HIS A 372 -9.88 13.22 -12.46
C HIS A 372 -10.44 14.41 -13.23
N LEU A 373 -10.04 15.63 -12.89
CA LEU A 373 -10.38 16.85 -13.62
C LEU A 373 -9.55 17.06 -14.90
N SER A 374 -8.68 16.11 -15.24
CA SER A 374 -7.86 16.08 -16.47
C SER A 374 -6.86 17.22 -16.61
N HIS A 375 -6.24 17.65 -15.50
CA HIS A 375 -5.13 18.57 -15.56
C HIS A 375 -3.90 17.89 -16.16
N LYS A 376 -3.27 18.54 -17.15
CA LYS A 376 -2.05 18.03 -17.81
C LYS A 376 -0.81 18.25 -16.96
N ASN A 377 -0.80 19.34 -16.18
CA ASN A 377 0.30 19.71 -15.30
C ASN A 377 -0.21 19.75 -13.87
N ILE A 378 0.45 19.04 -12.96
CA ILE A 378 0.16 19.08 -11.52
C ILE A 378 1.39 19.57 -10.79
N ILE A 379 1.27 20.68 -10.08
CA ILE A 379 2.37 21.36 -9.39
C ILE A 379 2.18 21.21 -7.87
N PHE A 380 3.18 20.69 -7.18
CA PHE A 380 3.24 20.68 -5.71
C PHE A 380 3.98 21.92 -5.19
N ILE A 381 3.39 22.60 -4.20
CA ILE A 381 4.04 23.61 -3.36
C ILE A 381 3.74 23.32 -1.89
N GLY A 382 4.71 23.59 -1.01
CA GLY A 382 4.58 23.24 0.41
C GLY A 382 4.48 21.74 0.71
N GLN A 383 4.83 20.85 -0.23
CA GLN A 383 4.77 19.40 -0.08
C GLN A 383 6.14 18.84 0.31
N ASP A 384 6.71 19.37 1.37
CA ASP A 384 8.09 19.09 1.79
C ASP A 384 8.34 17.63 2.20
N LEU A 385 7.40 16.99 2.89
CA LEU A 385 7.52 15.63 3.45
C LEU A 385 8.83 15.42 4.22
N ALA A 386 9.34 16.48 4.80
CA ALA A 386 10.55 16.54 5.59
C ALA A 386 10.54 17.76 6.51
N TYR A 387 11.36 17.71 7.54
CA TYR A 387 11.61 18.85 8.42
C TYR A 387 12.45 19.93 7.74
N ALA A 388 12.21 21.18 8.08
CA ALA A 388 13.11 22.27 7.71
C ALA A 388 14.46 22.13 8.45
N LYS A 389 15.48 22.85 8.00
CA LYS A 389 16.81 22.84 8.65
C LYS A 389 16.79 23.30 10.12
N ASP A 390 15.85 24.17 10.46
CA ASP A 390 15.61 24.65 11.83
C ASP A 390 14.69 23.72 12.65
N GLY A 391 14.27 22.57 12.09
CA GLY A 391 13.49 21.54 12.76
C GLY A 391 11.97 21.72 12.68
N PHE A 392 11.48 22.74 12.02
CA PHE A 392 10.03 22.91 11.85
C PHE A 392 9.45 21.83 10.93
N SER A 393 8.31 21.29 11.35
CA SER A 393 7.55 20.28 10.60
C SER A 393 6.65 20.88 9.52
N HIS A 394 6.15 22.08 9.78
CA HIS A 394 5.20 22.82 8.94
C HIS A 394 5.59 24.28 8.86
N THR A 395 4.92 25.05 7.99
CA THR A 395 5.05 26.50 7.94
C THR A 395 4.63 27.14 9.27
N LYS A 396 5.20 28.30 9.61
CA LYS A 396 4.95 28.99 10.89
C LYS A 396 3.49 29.38 11.12
N ASP A 397 2.72 29.57 10.05
CA ASP A 397 1.30 29.90 10.12
C ASP A 397 0.38 28.67 10.31
N TYR A 398 0.94 27.47 10.48
CA TYR A 398 0.16 26.27 10.69
C TYR A 398 -0.49 26.26 12.08
N LYS A 399 -1.83 26.10 12.12
CA LYS A 399 -2.65 26.23 13.34
C LYS A 399 -2.24 25.30 14.48
N ASN A 400 -1.79 24.09 14.15
CA ASN A 400 -1.46 23.03 15.13
C ASN A 400 0.04 22.79 15.25
N LEU A 401 0.88 23.83 15.04
CA LEU A 401 2.34 23.67 15.04
C LEU A 401 2.86 23.17 16.40
N ASP A 402 2.24 23.59 17.49
CA ASP A 402 2.53 23.18 18.88
C ASP A 402 2.40 21.66 19.09
N LYS A 403 1.48 21.00 18.38
CA LYS A 403 1.30 19.54 18.44
C LYS A 403 2.48 18.75 17.88
N HIS A 404 3.36 19.42 17.14
CA HIS A 404 4.54 18.81 16.50
C HIS A 404 5.85 19.17 17.25
N GLU A 405 5.76 19.85 18.40
CA GLU A 405 6.93 20.16 19.22
C GLU A 405 7.64 18.88 19.66
N GLY A 406 8.97 18.85 19.55
CA GLY A 406 9.80 17.70 19.90
C GLY A 406 9.85 16.57 18.85
N HIS A 407 8.97 16.57 17.84
CA HIS A 407 8.95 15.51 16.81
C HIS A 407 10.26 15.44 16.02
N PHE A 408 10.85 16.59 15.67
CA PHE A 408 12.15 16.61 14.99
C PHE A 408 13.25 15.88 15.78
N GLN A 409 13.34 16.12 17.08
CA GLN A 409 14.35 15.47 17.93
C GLN A 409 14.09 13.96 18.05
N ARG A 410 12.82 13.56 18.11
CA ARG A 410 12.42 12.14 18.11
C ARG A 410 12.85 11.41 16.83
N ASP A 411 12.70 12.05 15.67
CA ASP A 411 12.80 11.42 14.35
C ASP A 411 14.19 11.59 13.70
N LYS A 412 14.98 12.56 14.18
CA LYS A 412 16.29 12.91 13.63
C LYS A 412 17.22 11.69 13.50
N GLY A 413 17.76 11.51 12.31
CA GLY A 413 18.66 10.40 11.97
C GLY A 413 17.97 9.07 11.68
N LYS A 414 16.64 8.93 11.94
CA LYS A 414 15.92 7.67 11.78
C LYS A 414 15.28 7.53 10.39
N PHE A 415 14.77 8.62 9.84
CA PHE A 415 13.97 8.62 8.59
C PHE A 415 14.58 9.56 7.55
N GLN A 416 15.89 9.46 7.34
CA GLN A 416 16.57 10.26 6.33
C GLN A 416 16.19 9.83 4.91
N CYS A 417 16.05 10.81 4.04
CA CYS A 417 15.75 10.60 2.63
C CYS A 417 16.57 11.55 1.76
N LEU A 418 16.56 11.30 0.46
CA LEU A 418 17.19 12.20 -0.50
C LEU A 418 16.48 13.56 -0.48
N ALA A 419 17.25 14.64 -0.40
CA ALA A 419 16.71 15.99 -0.40
C ALA A 419 16.25 16.42 -1.81
N TYR A 420 15.37 17.42 -1.87
CA TYR A 420 15.02 18.14 -3.09
C TYR A 420 16.30 18.58 -3.84
N GLY A 421 16.33 18.45 -5.17
CA GLY A 421 17.50 18.68 -6.00
C GLY A 421 18.36 17.44 -6.20
N GLY A 422 18.17 16.39 -5.41
CA GLY A 422 18.93 15.14 -5.54
C GLY A 422 20.26 15.13 -4.80
N ASP A 423 20.65 16.23 -4.15
CA ASP A 423 21.89 16.36 -3.41
C ASP A 423 21.66 16.44 -1.90
N GLY A 424 22.40 15.61 -1.14
CA GLY A 424 22.30 15.59 0.32
C GLY A 424 21.09 14.84 0.85
N LYS A 425 20.87 14.96 2.16
CA LYS A 425 19.80 14.29 2.90
C LYS A 425 18.90 15.29 3.60
N ALA A 426 17.60 14.96 3.63
CA ALA A 426 16.59 15.64 4.42
C ALA A 426 16.12 14.74 5.56
N GLU A 427 15.87 15.32 6.72
CA GLU A 427 15.27 14.63 7.87
C GLU A 427 13.76 14.54 7.68
N SER A 428 13.18 13.36 7.81
CA SER A 428 11.77 13.09 7.62
C SER A 428 11.18 12.39 8.86
N SER A 429 9.94 11.95 8.78
CA SER A 429 9.27 11.12 9.77
C SER A 429 8.80 9.81 9.16
N GLU A 430 8.42 8.84 10.00
CA GLU A 430 7.83 7.59 9.55
C GLU A 430 6.58 7.82 8.69
N VAL A 431 5.69 8.70 9.16
CA VAL A 431 4.43 9.02 8.47
C VAL A 431 4.69 9.70 7.12
N TRP A 432 5.61 10.67 7.05
CA TRP A 432 5.93 11.32 5.78
C TRP A 432 6.70 10.42 4.82
N THR A 433 7.49 9.48 5.33
CA THR A 433 8.14 8.44 4.51
C THR A 433 7.08 7.56 3.86
N MET A 434 6.06 7.14 4.63
CA MET A 434 4.91 6.40 4.10
C MET A 434 4.12 7.24 3.08
N PHE A 435 3.80 8.49 3.38
CA PHE A 435 3.09 9.38 2.45
C PHE A 435 3.87 9.56 1.15
N ARG A 436 5.18 9.78 1.23
CA ARG A 436 6.04 9.90 0.06
C ARG A 436 6.04 8.64 -0.79
N PHE A 437 6.16 7.47 -0.17
CA PHE A 437 6.11 6.19 -0.86
C PHE A 437 4.82 6.04 -1.68
N PHE A 438 3.66 6.23 -1.07
CA PHE A 438 2.38 6.09 -1.76
C PHE A 438 2.13 7.19 -2.81
N LEU A 439 2.63 8.39 -2.57
CA LEU A 439 2.55 9.47 -3.55
C LEU A 439 3.39 9.15 -4.80
N GLN A 440 4.60 8.64 -4.62
CA GLN A 440 5.49 8.19 -5.69
C GLN A 440 4.88 7.02 -6.48
N ASP A 441 4.30 6.03 -5.79
CA ASP A 441 3.57 4.93 -6.44
C ASP A 441 2.38 5.45 -7.27
N THR A 442 1.61 6.40 -6.74
CA THR A 442 0.48 7.01 -7.46
C THR A 442 0.96 7.80 -8.69
N ILE A 443 2.05 8.56 -8.55
CA ILE A 443 2.63 9.34 -9.66
C ILE A 443 3.16 8.41 -10.74
N SER A 444 3.84 7.32 -10.41
CA SER A 444 4.41 6.37 -11.37
C SER A 444 3.35 5.70 -12.25
N ARG A 445 2.14 5.52 -11.72
CA ARG A 445 0.99 4.94 -12.45
C ARG A 445 0.21 5.97 -13.28
N ASN A 446 0.46 7.26 -13.08
CA ASN A 446 -0.24 8.32 -13.79
C ASN A 446 0.47 8.65 -15.11
N ILE A 447 -0.09 8.17 -16.21
CA ILE A 447 0.41 8.41 -17.56
C ILE A 447 -0.22 9.64 -18.25
N ILE A 448 -1.15 10.33 -17.57
CA ILE A 448 -1.96 11.42 -18.17
C ILE A 448 -1.34 12.77 -17.88
N SER A 449 -0.82 12.96 -16.66
CA SER A 449 -0.36 14.26 -16.17
C SER A 449 1.14 14.28 -15.95
N THR A 450 1.78 15.40 -16.27
CA THR A 450 3.17 15.67 -15.84
C THR A 450 3.14 16.28 -14.45
N THR A 451 3.91 15.73 -13.52
CA THR A 451 3.95 16.18 -12.13
C THR A 451 5.23 16.95 -11.84
N TYR A 452 5.07 18.15 -11.29
CA TYR A 452 6.18 19.05 -10.93
C TYR A 452 6.27 19.20 -9.41
N ASN A 453 7.45 18.97 -8.85
CA ASN A 453 7.75 19.34 -7.48
C ASN A 453 8.41 20.72 -7.46
N CYS A 454 7.65 21.72 -7.00
CA CYS A 454 8.09 23.11 -6.91
C CYS A 454 8.21 23.59 -5.45
N THR A 455 8.46 22.67 -4.51
CA THR A 455 8.64 22.99 -3.08
C THR A 455 9.93 23.77 -2.83
N GLU A 456 10.97 23.56 -3.67
CA GLU A 456 12.30 24.18 -3.51
C GLU A 456 12.89 23.93 -2.10
N GLY A 457 12.63 22.75 -1.56
CA GLY A 457 13.05 22.26 -0.25
C GLY A 457 12.37 20.94 0.11
N GLY A 458 12.72 20.40 1.28
CA GLY A 458 12.17 19.14 1.76
C GLY A 458 12.75 17.90 1.09
N ALA A 459 11.95 16.84 1.02
CA ALA A 459 12.33 15.56 0.41
C ALA A 459 12.18 15.59 -1.12
N ARG A 460 13.05 14.88 -1.80
CA ARG A 460 12.83 14.52 -3.21
C ARG A 460 11.62 13.58 -3.30
N ILE A 461 10.76 13.84 -4.29
CA ILE A 461 9.61 12.99 -4.62
C ILE A 461 9.90 12.37 -5.99
N GLU A 462 10.18 11.07 -6.02
CA GLU A 462 10.50 10.36 -7.27
C GLU A 462 9.30 10.35 -8.21
N GLY A 463 9.57 10.38 -9.52
CA GLY A 463 8.54 10.50 -10.57
C GLY A 463 8.10 11.94 -10.86
N THR A 464 8.60 12.94 -10.11
CA THR A 464 8.33 14.35 -10.37
C THR A 464 9.49 15.05 -11.08
N ILE A 465 9.17 16.12 -11.80
CA ILE A 465 10.13 17.05 -12.35
C ILE A 465 10.35 18.19 -11.34
N GLU A 466 11.55 18.30 -10.78
CA GLU A 466 11.89 19.36 -9.84
C GLU A 466 12.19 20.66 -10.59
N LYS A 467 11.46 21.72 -10.29
CA LYS A 467 11.62 23.06 -10.88
C LYS A 467 11.36 24.14 -9.83
N PRO A 468 12.00 25.33 -9.94
CA PRO A 468 11.59 26.48 -9.14
C PRO A 468 10.13 26.85 -9.43
N PHE A 469 9.39 27.28 -8.40
CA PHE A 469 7.98 27.64 -8.57
C PHE A 469 7.79 28.81 -9.56
N LEU A 470 8.72 29.77 -9.56
CA LEU A 470 8.72 30.86 -10.55
C LEU A 470 8.76 30.34 -11.99
N TRP A 471 9.64 29.33 -12.25
CA TRP A 471 9.72 28.70 -13.56
C TRP A 471 8.37 28.11 -13.98
N ALA A 472 7.71 27.38 -13.07
CA ALA A 472 6.40 26.78 -13.35
C ALA A 472 5.34 27.86 -13.62
N CYS A 473 5.35 28.98 -12.88
CA CYS A 473 4.47 30.11 -13.11
C CYS A 473 4.65 30.74 -14.51
N GLU A 474 5.90 30.87 -14.96
CA GLU A 474 6.23 31.53 -16.24
C GLU A 474 6.04 30.60 -17.47
N ASN A 475 6.15 29.27 -17.29
CA ASN A 475 6.13 28.33 -18.41
C ASN A 475 4.85 27.50 -18.52
N LEU A 476 4.06 27.37 -17.42
CA LEU A 476 2.87 26.52 -17.37
C LEU A 476 1.57 27.30 -17.14
N LEU A 477 1.65 28.62 -16.85
CA LEU A 477 0.51 29.46 -16.50
C LEU A 477 0.39 30.64 -17.48
N ASP A 478 -0.05 30.35 -18.69
CA ASP A 478 -0.09 31.32 -19.79
C ASP A 478 -1.39 32.16 -19.85
N LYS A 479 -2.51 31.59 -19.41
CA LYS A 479 -3.83 32.18 -19.57
C LYS A 479 -4.56 32.36 -18.25
N ASP A 480 -5.30 33.47 -18.13
CA ASP A 480 -6.23 33.63 -17.04
C ASP A 480 -7.44 32.69 -17.21
N LEU A 481 -7.84 32.06 -16.13
CA LEU A 481 -9.04 31.24 -16.06
C LEU A 481 -10.27 32.12 -15.80
N ASN A 482 -11.40 31.72 -16.36
CA ASN A 482 -12.68 32.40 -16.07
C ASN A 482 -13.18 31.95 -14.69
N LYS A 483 -12.77 32.67 -13.64
CA LYS A 483 -13.20 32.46 -12.26
C LYS A 483 -14.21 33.55 -11.82
N PRO A 484 -15.17 33.23 -10.94
CA PRO A 484 -15.43 31.92 -10.34
C PRO A 484 -15.98 30.91 -11.35
N PHE A 485 -15.70 29.65 -11.11
CA PHE A 485 -16.21 28.59 -11.95
C PHE A 485 -17.73 28.38 -11.78
N GLU A 486 -18.36 27.69 -12.72
CA GLU A 486 -19.79 27.44 -12.73
C GLU A 486 -20.29 26.81 -11.42
N LYS A 487 -21.43 27.24 -10.91
CA LYS A 487 -22.05 26.76 -9.68
C LYS A 487 -22.49 25.29 -9.81
N LEU A 488 -22.27 24.51 -8.75
CA LEU A 488 -22.69 23.11 -8.69
C LEU A 488 -24.12 23.02 -8.15
N GLU A 489 -24.93 22.13 -8.75
CA GLU A 489 -26.32 21.93 -8.36
C GLU A 489 -26.53 20.55 -7.75
N PRO A 490 -27.33 20.42 -6.69
CA PRO A 490 -27.67 19.13 -6.12
C PRO A 490 -28.58 18.33 -7.09
N LEU A 491 -28.68 17.04 -6.87
CA LEU A 491 -29.61 16.18 -7.59
C LEU A 491 -31.07 16.62 -7.35
N SER A 492 -31.96 16.29 -8.29
CA SER A 492 -33.40 16.52 -8.12
C SER A 492 -33.91 15.84 -6.84
N LEU A 493 -34.97 16.40 -6.22
CA LEU A 493 -35.56 15.86 -4.99
C LEU A 493 -35.94 14.38 -5.12
N ASN A 494 -36.50 13.99 -6.26
CA ASN A 494 -36.87 12.58 -6.49
C ASN A 494 -35.65 11.66 -6.49
N LYS A 495 -34.54 12.10 -7.10
CA LYS A 495 -33.31 11.32 -7.13
C LYS A 495 -32.63 11.26 -5.77
N GLN A 496 -32.67 12.36 -5.00
CA GLN A 496 -32.22 12.37 -3.61
C GLN A 496 -33.02 11.36 -2.78
N ASN A 497 -34.35 11.35 -2.88
CA ASN A 497 -35.23 10.43 -2.16
C ASN A 497 -34.94 8.96 -2.50
N GLU A 498 -34.70 8.66 -3.79
CA GLU A 498 -34.28 7.32 -4.24
C GLU A 498 -32.98 6.88 -3.55
N PHE A 499 -31.96 7.77 -3.53
CA PHE A 499 -30.68 7.46 -2.90
C PHE A 499 -30.75 7.38 -1.37
N LEU A 500 -31.54 8.22 -0.71
CA LEU A 500 -31.79 8.13 0.73
C LEU A 500 -32.41 6.78 1.11
N LEU A 501 -33.43 6.34 0.38
CA LEU A 501 -34.05 5.02 0.61
C LEU A 501 -33.12 3.86 0.31
N LYS A 502 -32.32 3.97 -0.76
CA LYS A 502 -31.32 2.95 -1.10
C LYS A 502 -30.26 2.83 0.01
N ALA A 503 -29.72 3.97 0.47
CA ALA A 503 -28.75 4.01 1.55
C ALA A 503 -29.32 3.39 2.84
N TYR A 504 -30.54 3.80 3.21
CA TYR A 504 -31.23 3.25 4.37
C TYR A 504 -31.42 1.73 4.29
N TYR A 505 -31.90 1.23 3.15
CA TYR A 505 -32.06 -0.20 2.91
C TYR A 505 -30.72 -0.94 3.08
N LYS A 506 -29.67 -0.44 2.48
CA LYS A 506 -28.35 -1.07 2.53
C LYS A 506 -27.76 -1.09 3.94
N VAL A 507 -27.83 0.03 4.68
CA VAL A 507 -27.36 0.09 6.07
C VAL A 507 -28.16 -0.86 6.95
N TYR A 508 -29.49 -0.91 6.78
CA TYR A 508 -30.34 -1.80 7.54
C TYR A 508 -30.08 -3.29 7.25
N GLN A 509 -29.80 -3.65 5.98
CA GLN A 509 -29.38 -5.00 5.61
C GLN A 509 -28.03 -5.35 6.26
N SER A 510 -27.08 -4.42 6.31
CA SER A 510 -25.80 -4.65 6.99
C SER A 510 -25.98 -4.91 8.49
N ILE A 511 -26.91 -4.21 9.16
CA ILE A 511 -27.25 -4.51 10.56
C ILE A 511 -27.76 -5.96 10.70
N LYS A 512 -28.59 -6.44 9.77
CA LYS A 512 -29.06 -7.84 9.78
C LYS A 512 -27.90 -8.80 9.55
N HIS A 513 -27.02 -8.53 8.58
CA HIS A 513 -25.84 -9.35 8.31
C HIS A 513 -24.94 -9.47 9.54
N CYS A 514 -24.67 -8.36 10.26
CA CYS A 514 -23.91 -8.39 11.51
C CYS A 514 -24.55 -9.32 12.55
N ARG A 515 -25.87 -9.24 12.72
CA ARG A 515 -26.63 -10.08 13.68
C ARG A 515 -26.56 -11.56 13.33
N ASP A 516 -26.82 -11.88 12.07
CA ASP A 516 -26.86 -13.26 11.62
C ASP A 516 -25.47 -13.90 11.68
N PHE A 517 -24.45 -13.16 11.28
CA PHE A 517 -23.08 -13.64 11.37
C PHE A 517 -22.60 -13.80 12.81
N SER A 518 -22.92 -12.86 13.71
CA SER A 518 -22.57 -12.98 15.13
C SER A 518 -23.15 -14.25 15.77
N LYS A 519 -24.37 -14.65 15.39
CA LYS A 519 -25.00 -15.90 15.91
C LYS A 519 -24.25 -17.15 15.43
N ILE A 520 -23.89 -17.19 14.13
CA ILE A 520 -23.14 -18.30 13.55
C ILE A 520 -21.79 -18.42 14.26
N LEU A 521 -21.09 -17.29 14.38
CA LEU A 521 -19.75 -17.22 14.95
C LEU A 521 -19.71 -17.62 16.43
N SER A 522 -20.65 -17.13 17.24
CA SER A 522 -20.78 -17.51 18.67
C SER A 522 -20.96 -19.01 18.84
N ASN A 523 -21.86 -19.60 18.07
CA ASN A 523 -22.13 -21.03 18.12
C ASN A 523 -20.90 -21.88 17.69
N ASP A 524 -20.24 -21.50 16.63
CA ASP A 524 -19.04 -22.21 16.17
C ASP A 524 -17.87 -22.06 17.17
N PHE A 525 -17.68 -20.85 17.73
CA PHE A 525 -16.67 -20.59 18.75
C PHE A 525 -16.86 -21.46 19.99
N GLU A 526 -18.08 -21.47 20.59
CA GLU A 526 -18.40 -22.28 21.75
C GLU A 526 -18.15 -23.78 21.49
N ASN A 527 -18.53 -24.26 20.31
CA ASN A 527 -18.32 -25.65 19.89
C ASN A 527 -16.82 -26.01 19.72
N ILE A 528 -15.99 -25.13 19.22
CA ILE A 528 -14.53 -25.37 19.06
C ILE A 528 -13.85 -25.23 20.42
N GLN A 529 -14.20 -24.19 21.20
CA GLN A 529 -13.64 -23.93 22.51
C GLN A 529 -13.90 -25.07 23.49
N SER A 530 -15.10 -25.66 23.46
CA SER A 530 -15.44 -26.81 24.32
C SER A 530 -14.56 -28.02 24.03
N VAL A 531 -14.26 -28.29 22.75
CA VAL A 531 -13.33 -29.34 22.35
C VAL A 531 -11.90 -28.99 22.78
N TYR A 532 -11.46 -27.74 22.56
CA TYR A 532 -10.13 -27.27 22.96
C TYR A 532 -9.88 -27.41 24.47
N LEU A 533 -10.85 -27.02 25.30
CA LEU A 533 -10.77 -27.13 26.77
C LEU A 533 -10.79 -28.58 27.28
N SER A 534 -11.36 -29.51 26.51
CA SER A 534 -11.39 -30.94 26.83
C SER A 534 -10.24 -31.73 26.23
N LEU A 535 -9.30 -31.08 25.51
CA LEU A 535 -8.16 -31.75 24.90
C LEU A 535 -7.31 -32.47 25.96
N ASN A 536 -7.41 -33.79 25.94
CA ASN A 536 -6.47 -34.69 26.59
C ASN A 536 -5.58 -35.18 25.47
N GLU A 537 -4.32 -35.05 25.45
CA GLU A 537 -3.29 -35.44 24.47
C GLU A 537 -3.67 -36.53 23.42
N LYS A 538 -4.97 -36.73 23.18
CA LYS A 538 -5.53 -37.68 22.24
C LYS A 538 -5.62 -37.06 20.85
N GLU A 539 -5.07 -37.71 19.87
CA GLU A 539 -5.07 -37.31 18.46
C GLU A 539 -6.49 -37.12 17.90
N GLU A 540 -7.47 -37.90 18.38
CA GLU A 540 -8.88 -37.81 17.97
C GLU A 540 -9.53 -36.48 18.32
N ASP A 541 -9.21 -35.93 19.49
CA ASP A 541 -9.77 -34.64 19.95
C ASP A 541 -9.21 -33.46 19.14
N ILE A 542 -7.90 -33.53 18.79
CA ILE A 542 -7.26 -32.53 17.93
C ILE A 542 -7.87 -32.54 16.53
N ASN A 543 -8.04 -33.72 15.94
CA ASN A 543 -8.63 -33.85 14.61
C ASN A 543 -10.09 -33.36 14.58
N LEU A 544 -10.83 -33.54 15.65
CA LEU A 544 -12.19 -33.00 15.78
C LEU A 544 -12.18 -31.46 15.83
N ALA A 545 -11.27 -30.85 16.60
CA ALA A 545 -11.14 -29.39 16.65
C ALA A 545 -10.74 -28.82 15.29
N ILE A 546 -9.77 -29.42 14.62
CA ILE A 546 -9.33 -29.01 13.27
C ILE A 546 -10.49 -29.11 12.27
N LYS A 547 -11.26 -30.21 12.27
CA LYS A 547 -12.42 -30.36 11.40
C LYS A 547 -13.46 -29.26 11.60
N LYS A 548 -13.78 -28.93 12.85
CA LYS A 548 -14.73 -27.85 13.17
C LYS A 548 -14.21 -26.48 12.71
N ILE A 549 -12.92 -26.23 12.85
CA ILE A 549 -12.28 -25.00 12.34
C ILE A 549 -12.37 -24.94 10.82
N ASP A 550 -12.14 -26.05 10.11
CA ASP A 550 -12.27 -26.08 8.65
C ASP A 550 -13.73 -25.84 8.18
N GLU A 551 -14.71 -26.38 8.91
CA GLU A 551 -16.11 -26.08 8.67
C GLU A 551 -16.43 -24.59 8.86
N PHE A 552 -15.87 -23.96 9.90
CA PHE A 552 -15.98 -22.52 10.12
C PHE A 552 -15.32 -21.71 9.00
N LYS A 553 -14.11 -22.08 8.56
CA LYS A 553 -13.40 -21.42 7.45
C LYS A 553 -14.23 -21.41 6.17
N ASN A 554 -14.89 -22.50 5.83
CA ASN A 554 -15.79 -22.59 4.68
C ASN A 554 -16.98 -21.60 4.79
N LYS A 555 -17.52 -21.40 6.01
CA LYS A 555 -18.54 -20.38 6.25
C LYS A 555 -17.98 -18.97 6.09
N LEU A 556 -16.76 -18.71 6.58
CA LEU A 556 -16.09 -17.43 6.49
C LEU A 556 -15.80 -17.03 5.04
N GLU A 557 -15.49 -17.98 4.16
CA GLU A 557 -15.27 -17.70 2.73
C GLU A 557 -16.55 -17.19 2.04
N ASN A 558 -17.71 -17.69 2.41
CA ASN A 558 -18.98 -17.16 1.93
C ASN A 558 -19.23 -15.72 2.41
N ILE A 559 -18.73 -15.35 3.58
CA ILE A 559 -18.85 -14.01 4.15
C ILE A 559 -17.88 -13.02 3.55
N LYS A 560 -16.71 -13.46 3.06
CA LYS A 560 -15.81 -12.62 2.26
C LYS A 560 -16.51 -12.03 1.04
N GLN A 561 -17.61 -12.62 0.57
CA GLN A 561 -18.46 -12.08 -0.48
C GLN A 561 -19.40 -10.97 0.01
N MET A 562 -19.59 -10.81 1.34
CA MET A 562 -20.38 -9.73 1.95
C MET A 562 -19.49 -8.49 2.07
N GLN A 563 -19.56 -7.62 1.09
CA GLN A 563 -18.72 -6.39 1.02
C GLN A 563 -18.89 -5.48 2.24
N ASP A 564 -20.05 -5.48 2.87
CA ASP A 564 -20.38 -4.66 4.05
C ASP A 564 -19.65 -5.09 5.33
N LEU A 565 -19.23 -6.34 5.42
CA LEU A 565 -18.45 -6.87 6.54
C LEU A 565 -16.94 -6.90 6.23
N TYR A 566 -16.59 -6.90 4.95
CA TYR A 566 -15.21 -7.09 4.52
C TYR A 566 -14.27 -5.98 4.99
N GLU A 567 -14.75 -4.74 5.10
CA GLU A 567 -13.91 -3.60 5.49
C GLU A 567 -13.35 -3.74 6.91
N ILE A 568 -14.19 -4.21 7.86
CA ILE A 568 -13.74 -4.43 9.24
C ILE A 568 -13.00 -5.76 9.41
N LEU A 569 -13.33 -6.74 8.58
CA LEU A 569 -12.72 -8.08 8.65
C LEU A 569 -11.35 -8.14 7.96
N SER A 570 -11.13 -7.35 6.92
CA SER A 570 -9.89 -7.40 6.11
C SER A 570 -8.62 -7.25 6.94
N PRO A 571 -8.47 -6.24 7.83
CA PRO A 571 -7.27 -6.12 8.65
C PRO A 571 -7.08 -7.29 9.62
N LEU A 572 -8.18 -7.84 10.17
CA LEU A 572 -8.13 -9.01 11.05
C LEU A 572 -7.67 -10.26 10.29
N LEU A 573 -8.22 -10.50 9.10
CA LEU A 573 -7.85 -11.62 8.23
C LEU A 573 -6.37 -11.57 7.85
N ILE A 574 -5.86 -10.40 7.51
CA ILE A 574 -4.46 -10.21 7.13
C ILE A 574 -3.54 -10.49 8.31
N GLN A 575 -3.81 -9.94 9.49
CA GLN A 575 -3.01 -10.20 10.68
C GLN A 575 -3.03 -11.69 11.06
N PHE A 576 -4.18 -12.32 10.96
CA PHE A 576 -4.34 -13.75 11.17
C PHE A 576 -3.54 -14.60 10.17
N GLU A 577 -3.63 -14.31 8.85
CA GLU A 577 -2.83 -15.00 7.83
C GLU A 577 -1.32 -14.86 8.09
N LEU A 578 -0.87 -13.64 8.45
CA LEU A 578 0.53 -13.37 8.79
C LEU A 578 1.00 -14.10 10.07
N ASN A 579 0.13 -14.30 11.05
CA ASN A 579 0.42 -15.08 12.26
C ASN A 579 0.52 -16.57 11.93
N LEU A 580 -0.45 -17.09 11.16
CA LEU A 580 -0.44 -18.48 10.72
C LEU A 580 0.81 -18.86 9.94
N ALA A 581 1.41 -17.94 9.18
CA ALA A 581 2.63 -18.19 8.42
C ALA A 581 3.77 -18.70 9.31
N LYS A 582 3.93 -18.14 10.51
CA LYS A 582 4.95 -18.57 11.48
C LYS A 582 4.69 -20.00 12.00
N ILE A 583 3.42 -20.35 12.22
CA ILE A 583 3.04 -21.70 12.68
C ILE A 583 3.18 -22.69 11.53
N TYR A 584 2.80 -22.30 10.31
CA TYR A 584 2.88 -23.15 9.13
C TYR A 584 4.29 -23.72 8.90
N VAL A 585 5.32 -22.87 9.01
CA VAL A 585 6.70 -23.26 8.72
C VAL A 585 7.42 -24.03 9.84
N LEU A 586 6.81 -24.21 11.00
CA LEU A 586 7.35 -25.07 12.06
C LEU A 586 7.46 -26.51 11.53
N ASN A 587 8.68 -27.05 11.52
CA ASN A 587 8.95 -28.41 11.06
C ASN A 587 9.01 -29.37 12.27
N PRO A 588 7.92 -30.10 12.63
CA PRO A 588 7.89 -30.97 13.79
C PRO A 588 8.82 -32.17 13.58
N LYS A 589 9.64 -32.46 14.57
CA LYS A 589 10.59 -33.62 14.58
C LYS A 589 10.08 -34.78 15.41
N THR A 590 9.22 -34.48 16.38
CA THR A 590 8.64 -35.45 17.30
C THR A 590 7.11 -35.40 17.25
N LYS A 591 6.46 -36.38 17.85
CA LYS A 591 4.99 -36.36 18.04
C LYS A 591 4.56 -35.21 18.95
N GLU A 592 5.37 -34.89 19.94
CA GLU A 592 5.11 -33.74 20.84
C GLU A 592 5.21 -32.45 20.09
N ASP A 593 6.21 -32.25 19.19
CA ASP A 593 6.31 -31.05 18.35
C ASP A 593 5.07 -30.91 17.44
N ALA A 594 4.60 -32.03 16.86
CA ALA A 594 3.42 -32.03 16.00
C ALA A 594 2.15 -31.68 16.78
N PHE A 595 2.01 -32.23 18.00
CA PHE A 595 0.92 -31.86 18.92
C PHE A 595 0.97 -30.37 19.26
N ASN A 596 2.11 -29.86 19.70
CA ASN A 596 2.30 -28.47 20.05
C ASN A 596 1.99 -27.52 18.88
N LYS A 597 2.43 -27.88 17.66
CA LYS A 597 2.09 -27.14 16.45
C LYS A 597 0.58 -27.07 16.22
N SER A 598 -0.13 -28.18 16.41
CA SER A 598 -1.61 -28.24 16.27
C SER A 598 -2.31 -27.39 17.32
N ILE A 599 -1.84 -27.42 18.57
CA ILE A 599 -2.36 -26.56 19.66
C ILE A 599 -2.17 -25.08 19.33
N LEU A 600 -0.99 -24.66 18.88
CA LEU A 600 -0.74 -23.28 18.46
C LEU A 600 -1.68 -22.86 17.33
N TRP A 601 -1.93 -23.75 16.36
CA TRP A 601 -2.81 -23.48 15.23
C TRP A 601 -4.27 -23.33 15.69
N ILE A 602 -4.78 -24.21 16.57
CA ILE A 602 -6.13 -24.13 17.11
C ILE A 602 -6.32 -22.84 17.94
N LYS A 603 -5.33 -22.52 18.77
CA LYS A 603 -5.36 -21.32 19.61
C LYS A 603 -5.43 -20.04 18.76
N GLU A 604 -4.61 -19.92 17.73
CA GLU A 604 -4.63 -18.76 16.83
C GLU A 604 -6.01 -18.60 16.15
N HIS A 605 -6.67 -19.70 15.79
CA HIS A 605 -8.03 -19.64 15.22
C HIS A 605 -9.07 -19.20 16.23
N LEU A 606 -9.00 -19.66 17.48
CA LEU A 606 -9.94 -19.23 18.53
C LEU A 606 -9.77 -17.74 18.85
N GLU A 607 -8.53 -17.26 18.99
CA GLU A 607 -8.24 -15.83 19.19
C GLU A 607 -8.77 -14.97 18.02
N PHE A 608 -8.58 -15.44 16.78
CA PHE A 608 -9.14 -14.78 15.61
C PHE A 608 -10.67 -14.73 15.64
N MET A 609 -11.35 -15.83 15.99
CA MET A 609 -12.81 -15.88 16.06
C MET A 609 -13.36 -14.91 17.11
N GLU A 610 -12.72 -14.81 18.26
CA GLU A 610 -13.09 -13.87 19.33
C GLU A 610 -12.97 -12.41 18.86
N LEU A 611 -11.85 -12.06 18.22
CA LEU A 611 -11.63 -10.74 17.65
C LEU A 611 -12.69 -10.40 16.58
N VAL A 612 -12.97 -11.32 15.68
CA VAL A 612 -14.00 -11.14 14.64
C VAL A 612 -15.38 -10.90 15.27
N TYR A 613 -15.76 -11.70 16.26
CA TYR A 613 -17.03 -11.53 16.97
C TYR A 613 -17.16 -10.14 17.59
N GLY A 614 -16.13 -9.71 18.32
CA GLY A 614 -16.11 -8.39 18.96
C GLY A 614 -16.27 -7.24 17.96
N HIS A 615 -15.56 -7.30 16.83
CA HIS A 615 -15.60 -6.23 15.82
C HIS A 615 -16.90 -6.22 15.00
N ILE A 616 -17.49 -7.38 14.71
CA ILE A 616 -18.81 -7.44 14.06
C ILE A 616 -19.91 -6.88 14.97
N LYS A 617 -19.84 -7.17 16.27
CA LYS A 617 -20.75 -6.56 17.26
C LYS A 617 -20.56 -5.06 17.37
N ALA A 618 -19.33 -4.58 17.33
CA ALA A 618 -19.02 -3.16 17.32
C ALA A 618 -19.60 -2.48 16.06
N GLN A 619 -19.47 -3.10 14.87
CA GLN A 619 -20.07 -2.59 13.64
C GLN A 619 -21.61 -2.55 13.73
N GLU A 620 -22.26 -3.59 14.24
CA GLU A 620 -23.72 -3.60 14.47
C GLU A 620 -24.16 -2.37 15.28
N ASN A 621 -23.51 -2.14 16.43
CA ASN A 621 -23.82 -1.03 17.33
C ASN A 621 -23.55 0.33 16.67
N ALA A 622 -22.45 0.44 15.95
CA ALA A 622 -22.09 1.63 15.20
C ALA A 622 -23.13 2.00 14.13
N LEU A 623 -23.59 1.02 13.36
CA LEU A 623 -24.61 1.22 12.33
C LEU A 623 -25.95 1.63 12.93
N ILE A 624 -26.40 0.98 14.03
CA ILE A 624 -27.64 1.33 14.73
C ILE A 624 -27.61 2.76 15.24
N LYS A 625 -26.47 3.22 15.77
CA LYS A 625 -26.31 4.58 16.28
C LYS A 625 -26.27 5.61 15.14
N ASN A 626 -25.49 5.35 14.10
CA ASN A 626 -25.18 6.34 13.07
C ASN A 626 -26.18 6.38 11.90
N ILE A 627 -27.16 5.46 11.84
CA ILE A 627 -28.28 5.52 10.88
C ILE A 627 -29.31 6.59 11.24
N LEU A 628 -29.34 7.10 12.46
CA LEU A 628 -30.35 8.04 12.96
C LEU A 628 -30.49 9.32 12.11
N PRO A 629 -29.41 10.03 11.70
CA PRO A 629 -29.56 11.20 10.83
C PRO A 629 -30.21 10.89 9.48
N LEU A 630 -29.99 9.68 8.95
CA LEU A 630 -30.63 9.22 7.72
C LEU A 630 -32.12 8.94 7.93
N GLU A 631 -32.52 8.38 9.07
CA GLU A 631 -33.92 8.18 9.45
C GLU A 631 -34.66 9.53 9.64
N GLU A 632 -34.00 10.49 10.29
CA GLU A 632 -34.55 11.84 10.47
C GLU A 632 -34.78 12.51 9.12
N LYS A 633 -33.81 12.43 8.18
CA LYS A 633 -33.96 12.98 6.84
C LYS A 633 -35.07 12.32 6.04
N LEU A 634 -35.26 11.01 6.17
CA LEU A 634 -36.35 10.26 5.53
C LEU A 634 -37.72 10.67 6.09
N LYS A 635 -37.84 10.89 7.41
CA LYS A 635 -39.07 11.40 8.07
C LYS A 635 -39.39 12.83 7.60
N GLU A 636 -38.39 13.73 7.57
CA GLU A 636 -38.51 15.07 7.03
C GLU A 636 -39.08 15.06 5.60
N ARG A 637 -38.66 14.06 4.78
CA ARG A 637 -39.12 13.85 3.40
C ARG A 637 -40.45 13.08 3.30
N LYS A 638 -41.10 12.74 4.43
CA LYS A 638 -42.37 11.98 4.49
C LYS A 638 -42.27 10.59 3.82
N LEU A 639 -41.15 9.90 4.03
CA LEU A 639 -40.87 8.58 3.46
C LEU A 639 -41.02 7.43 4.49
N ASP A 640 -41.70 7.67 5.62
CA ASP A 640 -41.86 6.72 6.74
C ASP A 640 -42.39 5.34 6.31
N LYS A 641 -43.40 5.32 5.43
CA LYS A 641 -43.99 4.05 4.93
C LYS A 641 -42.97 3.15 4.25
N TRP A 642 -41.97 3.76 3.57
CA TRP A 642 -40.91 3.00 2.93
C TRP A 642 -39.87 2.48 3.92
N MET A 643 -39.59 3.27 4.98
CA MET A 643 -38.73 2.81 6.08
C MET A 643 -39.33 1.58 6.78
N GLU A 644 -40.64 1.59 7.08
CA GLU A 644 -41.33 0.44 7.70
C GLU A 644 -41.25 -0.82 6.83
N ARG A 645 -41.37 -0.68 5.51
CA ARG A 645 -41.20 -1.80 4.56
C ARG A 645 -39.79 -2.40 4.59
N VAL A 646 -38.77 -1.58 4.75
CA VAL A 646 -37.37 -2.03 4.85
C VAL A 646 -37.13 -2.79 6.16
N ARG A 647 -37.80 -2.38 7.25
CA ARG A 647 -37.65 -3.00 8.58
C ARG A 647 -38.34 -4.38 8.69
N ARG A 648 -39.35 -4.62 7.89
CA ARG A 648 -40.00 -5.93 7.73
C ARG A 648 -39.17 -6.90 6.92
#